data_2f7aa3b1cd6a2d686c33c4d406fa710e
#
_entry.id   2f7aa3b1cd6a2d686c33c4d406fa710e
#
_cell.length_a   1.000
_cell.length_b   1.000
_cell.length_c   1.000
_cell.angle_alpha   90.00
_cell.angle_beta   90.00
_cell.angle_gamma   90.00
#
_symmetry.space_group_name_H-M   'P 1'
#
loop_
_entity.id
_entity.type
_entity.pdbx_description
1 polymer ?
#
loop_
_entity_poly.entity_id
_entity_poly.type
_entity_poly.pdbx_seq_one_letter_code
_entity_poly.pdbx_strand_id
1 'polypeptide(L)'
;MGIPRSDKVPLPTPQIITPPASPLLAGRKEATSQAPDGSFFPLQETLRRLARWLPHQGPLKDFIHHNTLHAFAEFPFVEACLRASRLYGAWTFLPLSTYRELYSQGAITDQALAEVLFEGGYEWMSELGAPVDDWRQARDAMLSTHWGEGTPGPGIAQQGLRSRWKSQRGLRLEHRIAPKLFRLLGQFLDQGIAMWGAPHSELSLLQFVRQLVESSWLPLRPWSSARLRPLLQMAPEQSVPLILSRFVGPGAEPLYERYLLEMLLAHAGWSGMVWELEIHPEGLLERRRVSLAELCALELMAEYEYVCLDLGEVFPALHGPQQAALPPLPYEAEFSPSPTPAEQVALLWQRALERTYRSDFLGKLRERRSVSLSGHSTVCKADLAPRVQAFFCLDDREGSLRRHFEAQNPAYETYGFAGFFGVDCVFQGVDDAFPSKHCPAPLHPKHRIREQRRDSRRDARSLRQHEVHDHSHTLVRGFLLSQTLGLWSAVKLVLSIFKPSLNPLASSSLQRVDAEAAMTVHRGDDQEEDGFFSGYTDAEMADRVAGVLEASGLVARPLAGLVIFVGHGSSSINNPYFAAYDCGACSGKGGGPNARAVALMANRPQVRRLLARRGVVIPDSCWFLGALHDTTRDEMQYYDLESVPASHRNLLEEVRQAFEQAMALNAKERCRRFANISPKIDPRDAIFEPRPELNHATNAACIIGRRQLSRGLSLDRRCFLSSYDPGLDPQGKILASLLSAIVPVCGGINLEYYFSRLDPTVYGAGSKLPHNIQGLIGVINGTEGDLLTGLPTQMTEVHDPLRLLLLVEQSPEIALRAVQSGPELVCWVENGWIQYLCWDYGADRMYEYQHGTMRQLELGQGMGSEG
;
A
#
# COMPACT_ATOMS: atom_id res chain seq x y z
N MET A 1 -43.41 39.31 -31.91
CA MET A 1 -43.84 38.25 -30.95
C MET A 1 -42.62 37.45 -30.56
N GLY A 2 -42.15 37.66 -29.33
CA GLY A 2 -40.93 37.13 -28.81
C GLY A 2 -41.06 35.71 -28.36
N ILE A 3 -40.03 34.89 -28.64
CA ILE A 3 -39.90 33.52 -28.14
C ILE A 3 -39.21 33.64 -26.74
N PRO A 4 -39.75 32.99 -25.69
CA PRO A 4 -39.14 33.10 -24.36
C PRO A 4 -37.83 32.28 -24.27
N ARG A 5 -36.82 32.89 -23.67
CA ARG A 5 -35.55 32.24 -23.29
C ARG A 5 -35.86 31.18 -22.23
N SER A 6 -35.52 29.94 -22.53
CA SER A 6 -35.54 28.84 -21.55
C SER A 6 -34.44 29.06 -20.50
N ASP A 7 -34.86 29.16 -19.26
CA ASP A 7 -34.00 29.15 -18.09
C ASP A 7 -33.13 27.89 -18.06
N LYS A 8 -31.82 28.11 -18.08
CA LYS A 8 -30.85 27.02 -17.81
C LYS A 8 -30.97 26.65 -16.35
N VAL A 9 -31.54 25.48 -16.10
CA VAL A 9 -31.43 24.79 -14.82
C VAL A 9 -29.95 24.54 -14.58
N PRO A 10 -29.36 24.97 -13.46
CA PRO A 10 -27.97 24.62 -13.15
C PRO A 10 -27.89 23.13 -12.91
N LEU A 11 -26.95 22.46 -13.58
CA LEU A 11 -26.59 21.08 -13.35
C LEU A 11 -26.21 20.91 -11.87
N PRO A 12 -26.69 19.86 -11.19
CA PRO A 12 -26.22 19.57 -9.85
C PRO A 12 -24.70 19.29 -9.94
N THR A 13 -23.93 20.14 -9.30
CA THR A 13 -22.52 19.89 -9.02
C THR A 13 -22.44 18.53 -8.36
N PRO A 14 -21.57 17.60 -8.81
CA PRO A 14 -21.36 16.38 -8.09
C PRO A 14 -20.98 16.78 -6.66
N GLN A 15 -21.79 16.37 -5.70
CA GLN A 15 -21.42 16.49 -4.30
C GLN A 15 -20.17 15.62 -4.13
N ILE A 16 -19.02 16.26 -4.09
CA ILE A 16 -17.81 15.68 -3.56
C ILE A 16 -18.15 15.40 -2.11
N ILE A 17 -18.51 14.14 -1.81
CA ILE A 17 -18.54 13.67 -0.43
C ILE A 17 -17.08 13.68 -0.03
N THR A 18 -16.68 14.79 0.62
CA THR A 18 -15.44 14.82 1.38
C THR A 18 -15.50 13.62 2.30
N PRO A 19 -14.51 12.72 2.28
CA PRO A 19 -14.42 11.68 3.27
C PRO A 19 -14.54 12.38 4.64
N PRO A 20 -15.19 11.78 5.64
CA PRO A 20 -15.18 12.33 6.97
C PRO A 20 -13.71 12.55 7.30
N ALA A 21 -13.37 13.77 7.71
CA ALA A 21 -12.02 14.14 8.12
C ALA A 21 -11.50 12.99 8.96
N SER A 22 -10.35 12.46 8.56
CA SER A 22 -9.68 11.39 9.31
C SER A 22 -9.78 11.77 10.79
N PRO A 23 -10.15 10.88 11.70
CA PRO A 23 -10.29 11.22 13.13
C PRO A 23 -9.05 11.88 13.72
N LEU A 24 -7.97 11.96 12.96
CA LEU A 24 -6.68 12.56 13.28
C LEU A 24 -6.70 14.10 13.47
N LEU A 25 -7.66 14.84 12.90
CA LEU A 25 -7.67 16.30 12.98
C LEU A 25 -8.64 16.90 14.01
N ALA A 26 -9.44 16.08 14.72
CA ALA A 26 -10.44 16.57 15.67
C ALA A 26 -9.94 16.76 17.12
N GLY A 27 -8.64 16.71 17.37
CA GLY A 27 -8.05 16.62 18.72
C GLY A 27 -7.35 17.86 19.28
N ARG A 28 -7.59 19.08 18.76
CA ARG A 28 -7.12 20.30 19.43
C ARG A 28 -8.29 21.11 19.96
N LYS A 29 -8.77 20.76 21.15
CA LYS A 29 -9.35 21.72 22.11
C LYS A 29 -8.61 21.54 23.41
N GLU A 30 -7.94 22.60 23.83
CA GLU A 30 -7.39 22.76 25.17
C GLU A 30 -8.46 22.40 26.21
N ALA A 31 -8.27 21.29 26.89
CA ALA A 31 -9.05 20.96 28.06
C ALA A 31 -8.26 21.32 29.32
N THR A 32 -8.27 22.61 29.69
CA THR A 32 -8.09 22.98 31.07
C THR A 32 -9.42 22.72 31.77
N SER A 33 -9.57 21.56 32.38
CA SER A 33 -10.55 21.34 33.43
C SER A 33 -9.91 20.48 34.50
N GLN A 34 -9.86 21.08 35.69
CA GLN A 34 -9.48 20.43 36.95
C GLN A 34 -10.30 19.16 37.14
N ALA A 35 -9.62 18.03 37.39
CA ALA A 35 -10.24 16.75 37.69
C ALA A 35 -10.91 16.78 39.08
N PRO A 36 -12.11 16.19 39.25
CA PRO A 36 -12.66 15.92 40.56
C PRO A 36 -11.94 14.74 41.23
N ASP A 37 -11.75 14.83 42.52
CA ASP A 37 -11.15 13.79 43.37
C ASP A 37 -11.83 12.43 43.16
N GLY A 38 -11.03 11.42 42.83
CA GLY A 38 -11.47 10.06 42.55
C GLY A 38 -11.13 9.61 41.12
N SER A 39 -9.97 10.03 40.57
CA SER A 39 -9.59 9.79 39.17
C SER A 39 -9.36 8.30 38.87
N PHE A 40 -10.30 7.73 38.20
CA PHE A 40 -10.19 6.45 37.53
C PHE A 40 -9.27 6.63 36.33
N PHE A 41 -8.18 5.82 36.22
CA PHE A 41 -7.27 5.89 35.07
C PHE A 41 -8.05 5.66 33.75
N PRO A 42 -8.03 6.61 32.78
CA PRO A 42 -8.89 6.54 31.59
C PRO A 42 -8.26 5.61 30.52
N LEU A 43 -8.27 4.29 30.81
CA LEU A 43 -7.58 3.27 30.00
C LEU A 43 -7.94 3.35 28.50
N GLN A 44 -9.23 3.40 28.16
CA GLN A 44 -9.69 3.38 26.77
C GLN A 44 -9.21 4.61 25.98
N GLU A 45 -9.26 5.79 26.58
CA GLU A 45 -8.78 7.01 25.97
C GLU A 45 -7.25 6.98 25.80
N THR A 46 -6.54 6.51 26.82
CA THR A 46 -5.09 6.34 26.77
C THR A 46 -4.69 5.39 25.67
N LEU A 47 -5.32 4.22 25.57
CA LEU A 47 -5.01 3.25 24.51
C LEU A 47 -5.32 3.78 23.12
N ARG A 48 -6.38 4.55 22.91
CA ARG A 48 -6.64 5.21 21.61
C ARG A 48 -5.53 6.19 21.22
N ARG A 49 -4.98 6.95 22.17
CA ARG A 49 -3.83 7.83 21.90
C ARG A 49 -2.58 7.03 21.57
N LEU A 50 -2.31 5.96 22.31
CA LEU A 50 -1.14 5.11 22.10
C LEU A 50 -1.21 4.31 20.80
N ALA A 51 -2.40 3.86 20.42
CA ALA A 51 -2.63 3.10 19.19
C ALA A 51 -2.20 3.85 17.92
N ARG A 52 -2.20 5.18 17.96
CA ARG A 52 -1.68 6.02 16.85
C ARG A 52 -0.25 5.66 16.47
N TRP A 53 0.57 5.23 17.43
CA TRP A 53 1.99 4.92 17.24
C TRP A 53 2.25 3.46 16.89
N LEU A 54 1.20 2.65 16.81
CA LEU A 54 1.32 1.28 16.35
C LEU A 54 1.42 1.24 14.82
N PRO A 55 2.16 0.29 14.26
CA PRO A 55 2.19 0.10 12.81
C PRO A 55 0.79 -0.26 12.32
N HIS A 56 0.42 0.31 11.18
CA HIS A 56 -0.82 -0.04 10.52
C HIS A 56 -0.77 -1.49 10.05
N GLN A 57 -1.82 -2.24 10.34
CA GLN A 57 -1.95 -3.65 9.99
C GLN A 57 -3.28 -3.87 9.25
N GLY A 58 -3.40 -5.00 8.58
CA GLY A 58 -4.64 -5.47 7.98
C GLY A 58 -4.55 -6.96 7.67
N PRO A 59 -5.68 -7.68 7.64
CA PRO A 59 -5.71 -9.07 7.20
C PRO A 59 -5.07 -9.26 5.82
N LEU A 60 -4.49 -10.43 5.56
CA LEU A 60 -3.74 -10.72 4.32
C LEU A 60 -4.51 -10.44 3.03
N LYS A 61 -5.84 -10.50 3.08
CA LYS A 61 -6.70 -10.20 1.94
C LYS A 61 -6.80 -8.72 1.61
N ASP A 62 -6.38 -7.85 2.52
CA ASP A 62 -6.51 -6.41 2.37
C ASP A 62 -5.19 -5.78 1.96
N PHE A 63 -5.28 -4.73 1.16
CA PHE A 63 -4.11 -3.99 0.72
C PHE A 63 -3.77 -2.89 1.72
N ILE A 64 -2.49 -2.81 2.12
CA ILE A 64 -2.00 -1.79 3.04
C ILE A 64 -1.66 -0.52 2.26
N HIS A 65 -2.36 0.58 2.54
CA HIS A 65 -2.18 1.87 1.88
C HIS A 65 -1.35 2.87 2.68
N HIS A 66 -1.04 2.56 3.92
CA HIS A 66 -0.35 3.48 4.81
C HIS A 66 1.12 3.13 4.91
N ASN A 67 1.96 4.15 4.81
CA ASN A 67 3.37 3.97 5.08
C ASN A 67 3.62 3.78 6.59
N THR A 68 4.72 3.12 6.93
CA THR A 68 5.10 2.79 8.30
C THR A 68 5.17 3.99 9.24
N LEU A 69 5.50 5.19 8.73
CA LEU A 69 5.61 6.42 9.50
C LEU A 69 4.38 7.35 9.37
N HIS A 70 3.23 6.82 8.98
CA HIS A 70 1.99 7.58 8.84
C HIS A 70 1.67 8.43 10.09
N ALA A 71 1.90 7.90 11.30
CA ALA A 71 1.66 8.62 12.55
C ALA A 71 2.48 9.91 12.70
N PHE A 72 3.59 10.03 11.99
CA PHE A 72 4.50 11.18 12.02
C PHE A 72 4.28 12.18 10.89
N ALA A 73 3.22 12.04 10.09
CA ALA A 73 2.97 12.86 8.89
C ALA A 73 2.90 14.38 9.18
N GLU A 74 2.54 14.76 10.39
CA GLU A 74 2.51 16.18 10.83
C GLU A 74 3.90 16.82 10.95
N PHE A 75 4.96 16.01 11.09
CA PHE A 75 6.33 16.51 11.20
C PHE A 75 6.99 16.61 9.82
N PRO A 76 7.96 17.53 9.64
CA PRO A 76 8.84 17.52 8.48
C PRO A 76 9.52 16.16 8.32
N PHE A 77 9.66 15.68 7.09
CA PHE A 77 10.10 14.30 6.78
C PHE A 77 11.36 13.86 7.55
N VAL A 78 12.41 14.68 7.56
CA VAL A 78 13.66 14.34 8.25
C VAL A 78 13.46 14.26 9.76
N GLU A 79 12.71 15.19 10.33
CA GLU A 79 12.37 15.17 11.76
C GLU A 79 11.52 13.95 12.12
N ALA A 80 10.56 13.61 11.29
CA ALA A 80 9.73 12.42 11.43
C ALA A 80 10.58 11.13 11.43
N CYS A 81 11.53 11.01 10.51
CA CYS A 81 12.46 9.87 10.47
C CYS A 81 13.30 9.77 11.73
N LEU A 82 13.84 10.90 12.24
CA LEU A 82 14.62 10.92 13.49
C LEU A 82 13.76 10.53 14.70
N ARG A 83 12.56 11.09 14.82
CA ARG A 83 11.61 10.78 15.90
C ARG A 83 11.21 9.29 15.89
N ALA A 84 10.89 8.77 14.73
CA ALA A 84 10.52 7.37 14.55
C ALA A 84 11.69 6.42 14.83
N SER A 85 12.90 6.77 14.39
CA SER A 85 14.10 6.01 14.72
C SER A 85 14.31 5.89 16.24
N ARG A 86 14.07 6.96 17.00
CA ARG A 86 14.21 6.94 18.48
C ARG A 86 13.05 6.19 19.15
N LEU A 87 11.85 6.21 18.56
CA LEU A 87 10.69 5.48 19.08
C LEU A 87 10.84 3.98 18.86
N TYR A 88 11.13 3.58 17.63
CA TYR A 88 11.10 2.17 17.22
C TYR A 88 12.48 1.47 17.30
N GLY A 89 13.56 2.21 17.34
CA GLY A 89 14.92 1.66 17.25
C GLY A 89 15.28 1.26 15.82
N ALA A 90 14.81 2.00 14.84
CA ALA A 90 14.99 1.75 13.41
C ALA A 90 16.05 2.64 12.78
N TRP A 91 16.53 2.26 11.59
CA TRP A 91 17.40 3.10 10.78
C TRP A 91 16.70 4.40 10.37
N THR A 92 17.42 5.52 10.49
CA THR A 92 16.96 6.83 10.01
C THR A 92 17.20 7.00 8.52
N PHE A 93 18.33 6.50 8.04
CA PHE A 93 18.79 6.49 6.65
C PHE A 93 19.47 5.15 6.33
N LEU A 94 19.80 4.90 5.08
CA LEU A 94 20.60 3.74 4.71
C LEU A 94 21.98 3.76 5.42
N PRO A 95 22.62 2.61 5.62
CA PRO A 95 24.00 2.54 6.08
C PRO A 95 24.94 3.36 5.18
N LEU A 96 25.92 4.03 5.75
CA LEU A 96 26.87 4.86 4.98
C LEU A 96 27.64 4.05 3.93
N SER A 97 27.92 2.78 4.20
CA SER A 97 28.53 1.87 3.22
C SER A 97 27.68 1.72 1.95
N THR A 98 26.35 1.66 2.10
CA THR A 98 25.42 1.58 0.95
C THR A 98 25.47 2.84 0.09
N TYR A 99 25.50 4.03 0.70
CA TYR A 99 25.65 5.28 -0.09
C TYR A 99 26.99 5.37 -0.80
N ARG A 100 28.08 4.93 -0.19
CA ARG A 100 29.41 4.87 -0.84
C ARG A 100 29.40 3.93 -2.04
N GLU A 101 28.71 2.80 -1.93
CA GLU A 101 28.50 1.87 -3.04
C GLU A 101 27.67 2.51 -4.16
N LEU A 102 26.52 3.14 -3.85
CA LEU A 102 25.69 3.85 -4.83
C LEU A 102 26.48 4.96 -5.56
N TYR A 103 27.31 5.69 -4.84
CA TYR A 103 28.21 6.69 -5.44
C TYR A 103 29.24 6.03 -6.38
N SER A 104 29.87 4.95 -5.95
CA SER A 104 30.86 4.22 -6.78
C SER A 104 30.26 3.63 -8.04
N GLN A 105 28.97 3.29 -8.03
CA GLN A 105 28.18 2.79 -9.17
C GLN A 105 27.63 3.91 -10.06
N GLY A 106 27.84 5.20 -9.68
CA GLY A 106 27.35 6.36 -10.42
C GLY A 106 25.86 6.67 -10.23
N ALA A 107 25.19 6.03 -9.25
CA ALA A 107 23.83 6.36 -8.87
C ALA A 107 23.73 7.70 -8.15
N ILE A 108 24.85 8.19 -7.60
CA ILE A 108 25.01 9.54 -7.07
C ILE A 108 26.12 10.21 -7.86
N THR A 109 25.82 11.39 -8.45
CA THR A 109 26.78 12.14 -9.27
C THR A 109 27.53 13.18 -8.43
N ASP A 110 28.77 13.48 -8.85
CA ASP A 110 29.57 14.56 -8.25
C ASP A 110 28.87 15.91 -8.28
N GLN A 111 28.18 16.20 -9.38
CA GLN A 111 27.44 17.45 -9.53
C GLN A 111 26.34 17.55 -8.46
N ALA A 112 25.50 16.54 -8.33
CA ALA A 112 24.40 16.55 -7.35
C ALA A 112 24.93 16.61 -5.91
N LEU A 113 26.05 15.93 -5.63
CA LEU A 113 26.68 15.97 -4.33
C LEU A 113 27.26 17.35 -4.01
N ALA A 114 27.95 17.97 -4.98
CA ALA A 114 28.49 19.32 -4.81
C ALA A 114 27.36 20.35 -4.54
N GLU A 115 26.27 20.30 -5.32
CA GLU A 115 25.11 21.19 -5.11
C GLU A 115 24.53 21.03 -3.70
N VAL A 116 24.38 19.78 -3.22
CA VAL A 116 23.86 19.51 -1.88
C VAL A 116 24.79 20.01 -0.78
N LEU A 117 26.09 19.86 -0.96
CA LEU A 117 27.09 20.35 -0.01
C LEU A 117 27.11 21.88 0.04
N PHE A 118 27.01 22.56 -1.10
CA PHE A 118 26.90 24.04 -1.12
C PHE A 118 25.61 24.54 -0.45
N GLU A 119 24.49 23.85 -0.62
CA GLU A 119 23.22 24.24 0.01
C GLU A 119 23.16 23.91 1.50
N GLY A 120 23.67 22.75 1.89
CA GLY A 120 23.54 22.20 3.25
C GLY A 120 24.65 22.63 4.22
N GLY A 121 25.76 23.21 3.72
CA GLY A 121 26.96 23.46 4.48
C GLY A 121 27.72 22.19 4.84
N TYR A 122 29.01 22.26 4.96
CA TYR A 122 29.89 21.15 5.35
C TYR A 122 30.94 21.54 6.37
N GLU A 123 30.97 22.80 6.79
CA GLU A 123 31.96 23.37 7.71
C GLU A 123 31.96 22.67 9.07
N TRP A 124 30.80 22.18 9.50
CA TRP A 124 30.61 21.41 10.73
C TRP A 124 31.44 20.12 10.76
N MET A 125 31.85 19.58 9.60
CA MET A 125 32.71 18.40 9.52
C MET A 125 34.09 18.67 10.09
N SER A 126 34.60 19.90 9.94
CA SER A 126 35.86 20.32 10.48
C SER A 126 35.88 20.34 12.02
N GLU A 127 34.74 20.71 12.63
CA GLU A 127 34.59 20.69 14.10
C GLU A 127 34.65 19.27 14.68
N LEU A 128 34.30 18.27 13.85
CA LEU A 128 34.30 16.84 14.23
C LEU A 128 35.58 16.09 13.82
N GLY A 129 36.63 16.84 13.42
CA GLY A 129 37.96 16.29 13.15
C GLY A 129 38.22 15.84 11.72
N ALA A 130 37.34 16.19 10.76
CA ALA A 130 37.61 16.03 9.34
C ALA A 130 37.93 17.40 8.73
N PRO A 131 39.21 17.76 8.49
CA PRO A 131 39.57 19.07 7.94
C PRO A 131 38.96 19.22 6.55
N VAL A 132 38.09 20.23 6.35
CA VAL A 132 37.33 20.44 5.13
C VAL A 132 37.33 21.92 4.79
N ASP A 133 38.00 22.25 3.67
CA ASP A 133 38.12 23.62 3.16
C ASP A 133 37.25 23.79 1.87
N ASP A 134 36.99 22.71 1.18
CA ASP A 134 36.15 22.72 -0.04
C ASP A 134 35.25 21.48 -0.13
N TRP A 135 34.33 21.49 -1.10
CA TRP A 135 33.36 20.41 -1.27
C TRP A 135 34.02 19.06 -1.66
N ARG A 136 35.22 19.06 -2.29
CA ARG A 136 35.93 17.83 -2.64
C ARG A 136 36.49 17.17 -1.39
N GLN A 137 37.05 17.95 -0.47
CA GLN A 137 37.49 17.45 0.83
C GLN A 137 36.28 16.96 1.65
N ALA A 138 35.14 17.67 1.60
CA ALA A 138 33.89 17.21 2.22
C ALA A 138 33.45 15.86 1.66
N ARG A 139 33.43 15.68 0.32
CA ARG A 139 33.18 14.41 -0.32
C ARG A 139 34.12 13.31 0.16
N ASP A 140 35.44 13.58 0.18
CA ASP A 140 36.42 12.61 0.58
C ASP A 140 36.29 12.23 2.07
N ALA A 141 35.91 13.18 2.91
CA ALA A 141 35.52 12.93 4.30
C ALA A 141 34.28 12.03 4.40
N MET A 142 33.24 12.28 3.59
CA MET A 142 32.04 11.46 3.53
C MET A 142 32.31 10.04 3.00
N LEU A 143 33.31 9.87 2.13
CA LEU A 143 33.72 8.55 1.63
C LEU A 143 34.54 7.78 2.69
N SER A 144 35.11 8.46 3.68
CA SER A 144 35.87 7.82 4.73
C SER A 144 35.03 6.98 5.67
N THR A 145 35.63 6.06 6.40
CA THR A 145 34.95 5.24 7.42
C THR A 145 34.88 5.91 8.78
N HIS A 146 35.36 7.16 8.89
CA HIS A 146 35.41 7.91 10.13
C HIS A 146 34.07 8.03 10.85
N TRP A 147 32.97 8.17 10.10
CA TRP A 147 31.61 8.40 10.63
C TRP A 147 30.91 7.14 11.14
N GLY A 148 31.50 5.95 10.97
CA GLY A 148 30.82 4.69 11.24
C GLY A 148 29.72 4.37 10.20
N GLU A 149 28.74 3.57 10.58
CA GLU A 149 27.60 3.17 9.69
C GLU A 149 26.29 3.86 10.04
N GLY A 150 26.23 4.61 11.14
CA GLY A 150 25.01 5.26 11.61
C GLY A 150 23.97 4.29 12.17
N THR A 151 24.43 3.19 12.80
CA THR A 151 23.52 2.17 13.38
C THR A 151 22.51 2.78 14.33
N PRO A 152 21.24 2.34 14.28
CA PRO A 152 20.20 2.86 15.15
C PRO A 152 20.48 2.54 16.60
N GLY A 153 20.11 3.47 17.47
CA GLY A 153 20.00 3.19 18.91
C GLY A 153 18.82 2.28 19.22
N PRO A 154 18.75 1.70 20.42
CA PRO A 154 17.60 0.92 20.82
C PRO A 154 16.36 1.82 20.95
N GLY A 155 15.20 1.32 20.51
CA GLY A 155 13.91 1.98 20.69
C GLY A 155 13.43 1.94 22.15
N ILE A 156 12.30 2.61 22.40
CA ILE A 156 11.76 2.73 23.77
C ILE A 156 11.38 1.38 24.39
N ALA A 157 10.92 0.42 23.58
CA ALA A 157 10.58 -0.91 24.06
C ALA A 157 11.80 -1.67 24.62
N GLN A 158 13.02 -1.40 24.08
CA GLN A 158 14.24 -2.06 24.50
C GLN A 158 14.95 -1.38 25.69
N GLN A 159 14.78 -0.08 25.89
CA GLN A 159 15.50 0.69 26.92
C GLN A 159 14.62 1.52 27.85
N GLY A 160 13.31 1.37 27.76
CA GLY A 160 12.35 2.11 28.55
C GLY A 160 12.12 1.57 29.96
N LEU A 161 11.01 1.97 30.58
CA LEU A 161 10.63 1.61 31.93
C LEU A 161 10.38 0.10 32.09
N ARG A 162 9.62 -0.51 31.15
CA ARG A 162 9.33 -1.94 31.14
C ARG A 162 10.59 -2.79 31.01
N SER A 163 11.55 -2.36 30.21
CA SER A 163 12.82 -3.06 30.03
C SER A 163 13.65 -3.19 31.33
N ARG A 164 13.33 -2.41 32.37
CA ARG A 164 13.98 -2.48 33.69
C ARG A 164 13.75 -3.82 34.37
N TRP A 165 12.68 -4.56 34.06
CA TRP A 165 12.53 -5.95 34.52
C TRP A 165 13.73 -6.79 34.10
N LYS A 166 14.21 -6.64 32.86
CA LYS A 166 15.38 -7.35 32.35
C LYS A 166 16.68 -6.75 32.89
N SER A 167 16.86 -5.42 32.75
CA SER A 167 18.15 -4.77 33.06
C SER A 167 18.47 -4.67 34.54
N GLN A 168 17.47 -4.47 35.40
CA GLN A 168 17.66 -4.30 36.84
C GLN A 168 17.34 -5.55 37.65
N ARG A 169 16.44 -6.42 37.17
CA ARG A 169 15.94 -7.59 37.90
C ARG A 169 16.29 -8.92 37.23
N GLY A 170 16.85 -8.93 36.02
CA GLY A 170 17.22 -10.15 35.29
C GLY A 170 16.01 -10.92 34.72
N LEU A 171 14.79 -10.36 34.78
CA LEU A 171 13.57 -11.04 34.35
C LEU A 171 13.37 -10.87 32.84
N ARG A 172 13.39 -11.99 32.12
CA ARG A 172 13.13 -12.04 30.68
C ARG A 172 11.65 -12.38 30.43
N LEU A 173 10.75 -11.46 30.74
CA LEU A 173 9.30 -11.69 30.66
C LEU A 173 8.84 -12.01 29.24
N GLU A 174 9.41 -11.34 28.25
CA GLU A 174 9.09 -11.50 26.82
C GLU A 174 9.13 -12.96 26.36
N HIS A 175 10.24 -13.64 26.62
CA HIS A 175 10.42 -15.03 26.21
C HIS A 175 9.43 -16.02 26.89
N ARG A 176 8.81 -15.62 27.98
CA ARG A 176 7.87 -16.47 28.74
C ARG A 176 6.43 -16.21 28.35
N ILE A 177 6.10 -15.01 27.95
CA ILE A 177 4.72 -14.52 27.69
C ILE A 177 4.39 -14.56 26.21
N ALA A 178 5.21 -13.96 25.36
CA ALA A 178 4.94 -13.78 23.94
C ALA A 178 4.52 -15.07 23.23
N PRO A 179 5.24 -16.19 23.34
CA PRO A 179 4.85 -17.43 22.63
C PRO A 179 3.46 -17.93 23.03
N LYS A 180 3.05 -17.73 24.27
CA LYS A 180 1.75 -18.18 24.78
C LYS A 180 0.64 -17.25 24.37
N LEU A 181 0.89 -15.95 24.49
CA LEU A 181 -0.05 -14.91 24.10
C LEU A 181 -0.32 -14.95 22.60
N PHE A 182 0.71 -15.07 21.78
CA PHE A 182 0.56 -15.10 20.32
C PHE A 182 -0.13 -16.38 19.83
N ARG A 183 0.15 -17.50 20.43
CA ARG A 183 -0.59 -18.75 20.15
C ARG A 183 -2.06 -18.60 20.49
N LEU A 184 -2.37 -17.99 21.62
CA LEU A 184 -3.75 -17.73 22.04
C LEU A 184 -4.47 -16.79 21.07
N LEU A 185 -3.83 -15.68 20.70
CA LEU A 185 -4.35 -14.73 19.70
C LEU A 185 -4.55 -15.38 18.34
N GLY A 186 -3.54 -16.11 17.86
CA GLY A 186 -3.62 -16.82 16.59
C GLY A 186 -4.72 -17.88 16.54
N GLN A 187 -4.99 -18.56 17.65
CA GLN A 187 -6.10 -19.50 17.76
C GLN A 187 -7.46 -18.77 17.79
N PHE A 188 -7.56 -17.69 18.55
CA PHE A 188 -8.81 -16.96 18.71
C PHE A 188 -9.23 -16.24 17.43
N LEU A 189 -8.27 -15.68 16.70
CA LEU A 189 -8.50 -14.89 15.48
C LEU A 189 -8.44 -15.70 14.19
N ASP A 190 -8.20 -17.02 14.24
CA ASP A 190 -8.11 -17.87 13.05
C ASP A 190 -9.35 -17.75 12.17
N GLN A 191 -9.16 -17.62 10.85
CA GLN A 191 -10.17 -17.42 9.84
C GLN A 191 -10.40 -18.67 8.97
N GLY A 192 -10.32 -19.85 9.58
CA GLY A 192 -10.62 -21.11 8.94
C GLY A 192 -9.41 -21.88 8.38
N ILE A 193 -8.19 -21.51 8.77
CA ILE A 193 -6.99 -22.32 8.46
C ILE A 193 -6.90 -23.52 9.38
N ALA A 194 -7.21 -23.36 10.66
CA ALA A 194 -7.15 -24.45 11.61
C ALA A 194 -8.25 -25.49 11.36
N MET A 195 -7.89 -26.77 11.42
CA MET A 195 -8.87 -27.87 11.28
C MET A 195 -9.95 -27.81 12.36
N TRP A 196 -9.64 -27.29 13.53
CA TRP A 196 -10.57 -27.04 14.62
C TRP A 196 -10.52 -25.57 14.98
N GLY A 197 -11.51 -24.82 14.53
CA GLY A 197 -11.66 -23.42 14.88
C GLY A 197 -11.93 -23.23 16.37
N ALA A 198 -11.64 -22.02 16.88
CA ALA A 198 -11.98 -21.67 18.22
C ALA A 198 -13.51 -21.66 18.40
N PRO A 199 -14.05 -22.36 19.40
CA PRO A 199 -15.48 -22.33 19.70
C PRO A 199 -15.89 -20.93 20.18
N HIS A 200 -17.20 -20.65 20.14
CA HIS A 200 -17.78 -19.44 20.73
C HIS A 200 -17.28 -18.14 20.08
N SER A 201 -17.60 -17.97 18.79
CA SER A 201 -17.25 -16.76 18.03
C SER A 201 -17.84 -15.45 18.57
N GLU A 202 -18.87 -15.54 19.40
CA GLU A 202 -19.56 -14.43 20.04
C GLU A 202 -18.84 -13.87 21.25
N LEU A 203 -17.91 -14.60 21.86
CA LEU A 203 -17.15 -14.16 23.02
C LEU A 203 -16.08 -13.14 22.66
N SER A 204 -15.79 -12.24 23.60
CA SER A 204 -14.59 -11.41 23.52
C SER A 204 -13.32 -12.22 23.87
N LEU A 205 -12.14 -11.70 23.54
CA LEU A 205 -10.87 -12.36 23.82
C LEU A 205 -10.72 -12.71 25.31
N LEU A 206 -11.02 -11.78 26.22
CA LEU A 206 -10.92 -12.00 27.65
C LEU A 206 -11.95 -13.03 28.14
N GLN A 207 -13.17 -13.00 27.63
CA GLN A 207 -14.22 -13.98 27.93
C GLN A 207 -13.82 -15.39 27.46
N PHE A 208 -13.24 -15.47 26.26
CA PHE A 208 -12.72 -16.72 25.72
C PHE A 208 -11.63 -17.33 26.63
N VAL A 209 -10.68 -16.51 27.09
CA VAL A 209 -9.64 -16.96 28.01
C VAL A 209 -10.22 -17.42 29.35
N ARG A 210 -11.22 -16.70 29.91
CA ARG A 210 -11.95 -17.13 31.14
C ARG A 210 -12.54 -18.52 30.96
N GLN A 211 -13.26 -18.72 29.87
CA GLN A 211 -13.88 -20.01 29.57
C GLN A 211 -12.84 -21.12 29.38
N LEU A 212 -11.74 -20.84 28.71
CA LEU A 212 -10.64 -21.82 28.57
C LEU A 212 -10.04 -22.21 29.94
N VAL A 213 -9.84 -21.23 30.82
CA VAL A 213 -9.32 -21.49 32.17
C VAL A 213 -10.30 -22.31 33.00
N GLU A 214 -11.60 -22.10 32.88
CA GLU A 214 -12.65 -22.79 33.63
C GLU A 214 -12.91 -24.21 33.09
N SER A 215 -12.89 -24.40 31.78
CA SER A 215 -13.25 -25.65 31.11
C SER A 215 -12.07 -26.59 30.87
N SER A 216 -10.84 -26.09 30.89
CA SER A 216 -9.66 -26.90 30.57
C SER A 216 -9.26 -27.82 31.72
N TRP A 217 -9.07 -29.12 31.41
CA TRP A 217 -8.53 -30.09 32.34
C TRP A 217 -7.00 -29.98 32.52
N LEU A 218 -6.30 -29.28 31.57
CA LEU A 218 -4.90 -28.87 31.68
C LEU A 218 -4.77 -27.39 32.02
N PRO A 219 -3.88 -27.01 32.95
CA PRO A 219 -3.72 -25.61 33.32
C PRO A 219 -3.25 -24.73 32.16
N LEU A 220 -4.00 -23.72 31.80
CA LEU A 220 -3.61 -22.67 30.83
C LEU A 220 -2.71 -21.65 31.54
N ARG A 221 -1.45 -21.99 31.79
CA ARG A 221 -0.51 -21.09 32.46
C ARG A 221 -0.02 -19.97 31.54
N PRO A 222 0.07 -18.71 32.05
CA PRO A 222 -0.04 -18.28 33.45
C PRO A 222 -1.46 -18.05 33.96
N TRP A 223 -2.45 -17.82 33.08
CA TRP A 223 -3.79 -17.32 33.43
C TRP A 223 -4.61 -18.24 34.36
N SER A 224 -4.31 -19.53 34.43
CA SER A 224 -4.98 -20.47 35.32
C SER A 224 -4.47 -20.43 36.76
N SER A 225 -3.52 -19.51 37.10
CA SER A 225 -3.02 -19.41 38.47
C SER A 225 -4.09 -18.91 39.45
N ALA A 226 -4.01 -19.35 40.72
CA ALA A 226 -4.94 -18.92 41.76
C ALA A 226 -4.88 -17.40 41.98
N ARG A 227 -3.70 -16.78 41.82
CA ARG A 227 -3.49 -15.34 41.93
C ARG A 227 -4.23 -14.53 40.88
N LEU A 228 -4.27 -15.04 39.64
CA LEU A 228 -4.90 -14.34 38.53
C LEU A 228 -6.40 -14.54 38.42
N ARG A 229 -6.97 -15.57 39.07
CA ARG A 229 -8.42 -15.81 39.00
C ARG A 229 -9.29 -14.58 39.35
N PRO A 230 -9.03 -13.81 40.45
CA PRO A 230 -9.79 -12.62 40.73
C PRO A 230 -9.60 -11.54 39.63
N LEU A 231 -8.38 -11.36 39.14
CA LEU A 231 -8.06 -10.37 38.10
C LEU A 231 -8.75 -10.68 36.77
N LEU A 232 -8.80 -11.98 36.41
CA LEU A 232 -9.51 -12.42 35.19
C LEU A 232 -11.00 -12.12 35.23
N GLN A 233 -11.63 -12.04 36.40
CA GLN A 233 -13.05 -11.66 36.53
C GLN A 233 -13.31 -10.15 36.50
N MET A 234 -12.26 -9.34 36.62
CA MET A 234 -12.35 -7.88 36.54
C MET A 234 -12.40 -7.41 35.06
N ALA A 235 -13.03 -6.26 34.84
CA ALA A 235 -12.90 -5.55 33.56
C ALA A 235 -11.47 -5.02 33.39
N PRO A 236 -10.98 -4.87 32.13
CA PRO A 236 -9.66 -4.32 31.86
C PRO A 236 -9.41 -2.96 32.52
N GLU A 237 -10.42 -2.09 32.58
CA GLU A 237 -10.37 -0.76 33.21
C GLU A 237 -10.05 -0.83 34.71
N GLN A 238 -10.27 -1.96 35.34
CA GLN A 238 -9.96 -2.18 36.77
C GLN A 238 -8.64 -2.95 36.94
N SER A 239 -8.45 -4.03 36.19
CA SER A 239 -7.29 -4.92 36.38
C SER A 239 -5.98 -4.28 35.88
N VAL A 240 -6.00 -3.53 34.77
CA VAL A 240 -4.82 -2.88 34.19
C VAL A 240 -4.21 -1.85 35.16
N PRO A 241 -4.94 -0.80 35.63
CA PRO A 241 -4.32 0.15 36.53
C PRO A 241 -3.94 -0.47 37.88
N LEU A 242 -4.66 -1.50 38.35
CA LEU A 242 -4.31 -2.22 39.57
C LEU A 242 -2.93 -2.90 39.44
N ILE A 243 -2.65 -3.55 38.32
CA ILE A 243 -1.36 -4.21 38.09
C ILE A 243 -0.27 -3.15 37.91
N LEU A 244 -0.53 -2.12 37.06
CA LEU A 244 0.42 -1.03 36.84
C LEU A 244 0.82 -0.32 38.13
N SER A 245 -0.14 -0.10 39.07
CA SER A 245 0.17 0.49 40.35
C SER A 245 1.14 -0.36 41.19
N ARG A 246 1.15 -1.67 41.02
CA ARG A 246 2.13 -2.59 41.61
C ARG A 246 3.49 -2.49 40.95
N PHE A 247 3.53 -2.28 39.63
CA PHE A 247 4.78 -2.22 38.85
C PHE A 247 5.53 -0.90 39.00
N VAL A 248 4.82 0.21 38.94
CA VAL A 248 5.43 1.56 38.91
C VAL A 248 5.06 2.45 40.09
N GLY A 249 4.20 1.99 40.98
CA GLY A 249 3.74 2.73 42.16
C GLY A 249 2.38 3.41 41.96
N PRO A 250 1.63 3.65 43.04
CA PRO A 250 0.33 4.30 43.01
C PRO A 250 0.46 5.78 42.63
N GLY A 251 -0.51 6.32 41.91
CA GLY A 251 -0.55 7.75 41.53
C GLY A 251 0.48 8.17 40.46
N ALA A 252 1.10 7.23 39.77
CA ALA A 252 2.10 7.48 38.75
C ALA A 252 1.51 7.32 37.32
N GLU A 253 0.35 7.92 37.06
CA GLU A 253 -0.40 7.75 35.81
C GLU A 253 0.39 8.02 34.51
N PRO A 254 1.28 9.04 34.41
CA PRO A 254 2.12 9.22 33.24
C PRO A 254 3.07 8.03 33.01
N LEU A 255 3.48 7.34 34.06
CA LEU A 255 4.30 6.12 33.94
C LEU A 255 3.46 4.91 33.49
N TYR A 256 2.15 4.88 33.79
CA TYR A 256 1.26 3.85 33.27
C TYR A 256 1.14 3.93 31.76
N GLU A 257 0.90 5.14 31.23
CA GLU A 257 0.86 5.37 29.79
C GLU A 257 2.15 4.93 29.11
N ARG A 258 3.30 5.33 29.66
CA ARG A 258 4.60 4.95 29.15
C ARG A 258 4.83 3.45 29.17
N TYR A 259 4.48 2.78 30.27
CA TYR A 259 4.61 1.32 30.39
C TYR A 259 3.76 0.60 29.35
N LEU A 260 2.51 1.04 29.17
CA LEU A 260 1.60 0.49 28.16
C LEU A 260 2.13 0.67 26.75
N LEU A 261 2.67 1.85 26.41
CA LEU A 261 3.26 2.09 25.10
C LEU A 261 4.46 1.16 24.83
N GLU A 262 5.37 1.05 25.81
CA GLU A 262 6.54 0.19 25.70
C GLU A 262 6.14 -1.30 25.55
N MET A 263 5.07 -1.72 26.21
CA MET A 263 4.51 -3.06 26.10
C MET A 263 3.90 -3.31 24.72
N LEU A 264 3.05 -2.40 24.25
CA LEU A 264 2.42 -2.49 22.95
C LEU A 264 3.45 -2.50 21.80
N LEU A 265 4.51 -1.68 21.90
CA LEU A 265 5.58 -1.62 20.91
C LEU A 265 6.56 -2.79 20.98
N ALA A 266 6.59 -3.54 22.09
CA ALA A 266 7.35 -4.78 22.17
C ALA A 266 6.79 -5.87 21.25
N HIS A 267 5.50 -5.81 20.93
CA HIS A 267 4.77 -6.70 20.02
C HIS A 267 3.93 -5.89 19.05
N ALA A 268 4.60 -4.99 18.35
CA ALA A 268 3.95 -3.99 17.53
C ALA A 268 3.01 -4.59 16.45
N GLY A 269 3.36 -5.77 15.92
CA GLY A 269 2.55 -6.46 14.92
C GLY A 269 1.21 -6.94 15.45
N TRP A 270 1.21 -7.67 16.57
CA TRP A 270 -0.03 -8.12 17.19
C TRP A 270 -0.84 -6.96 17.78
N SER A 271 -0.17 -5.98 18.39
CA SER A 271 -0.83 -4.80 18.93
C SER A 271 -1.52 -3.99 17.84
N GLY A 272 -0.85 -3.76 16.71
CA GLY A 272 -1.43 -3.08 15.55
C GLY A 272 -2.60 -3.85 14.94
N MET A 273 -2.49 -5.19 14.83
CA MET A 273 -3.59 -6.02 14.32
C MET A 273 -4.81 -6.01 15.24
N VAL A 274 -4.62 -6.12 16.55
CA VAL A 274 -5.72 -6.07 17.52
C VAL A 274 -6.41 -4.71 17.46
N TRP A 275 -5.64 -3.62 17.34
CA TRP A 275 -6.21 -2.29 17.15
C TRP A 275 -7.01 -2.18 15.85
N GLU A 276 -6.48 -2.65 14.73
CA GLU A 276 -7.18 -2.64 13.44
C GLU A 276 -8.51 -3.39 13.52
N LEU A 277 -8.50 -4.57 14.13
CA LEU A 277 -9.71 -5.39 14.28
C LEU A 277 -10.70 -4.85 15.30
N GLU A 278 -10.26 -4.04 16.27
CA GLU A 278 -11.14 -3.32 17.21
C GLU A 278 -11.94 -2.23 16.48
N ILE A 279 -11.29 -1.48 15.57
CA ILE A 279 -11.93 -0.37 14.85
C ILE A 279 -12.61 -0.82 13.55
N HIS A 280 -12.13 -1.90 12.91
CA HIS A 280 -12.66 -2.46 11.67
C HIS A 280 -12.95 -3.98 11.79
N PRO A 281 -13.90 -4.39 12.63
CA PRO A 281 -14.20 -5.81 12.84
C PRO A 281 -14.72 -6.52 11.58
N GLU A 282 -15.19 -5.78 10.58
CA GLU A 282 -15.57 -6.27 9.25
C GLU A 282 -14.37 -6.73 8.41
N GLY A 283 -13.14 -6.42 8.81
CA GLY A 283 -11.93 -6.94 8.20
C GLY A 283 -11.81 -8.45 8.29
N LEU A 284 -12.44 -9.08 9.30
CA LEU A 284 -12.46 -10.52 9.45
C LEU A 284 -13.64 -11.16 8.68
N LEU A 285 -13.39 -12.36 8.13
CA LEU A 285 -14.44 -13.19 7.51
C LEU A 285 -15.42 -13.69 8.58
N GLU A 286 -14.88 -14.28 9.65
CA GLU A 286 -15.62 -14.57 10.89
C GLU A 286 -15.30 -13.49 11.90
N ARG A 287 -16.26 -12.64 12.20
CA ARG A 287 -16.09 -11.55 13.15
C ARG A 287 -15.75 -12.08 14.53
N ARG A 288 -14.68 -11.52 15.12
CA ARG A 288 -14.24 -11.79 16.50
C ARG A 288 -14.19 -10.49 17.26
N ARG A 289 -14.56 -10.52 18.54
CA ARG A 289 -14.50 -9.35 19.41
C ARG A 289 -13.15 -9.32 20.12
N VAL A 290 -12.33 -8.35 19.78
CA VAL A 290 -11.02 -8.14 20.40
C VAL A 290 -10.81 -6.66 20.65
N SER A 291 -10.08 -6.31 21.72
CA SER A 291 -9.70 -4.93 22.01
C SER A 291 -8.28 -4.84 22.58
N LEU A 292 -7.64 -3.69 22.40
CA LEU A 292 -6.33 -3.42 23.02
C LEU A 292 -6.40 -3.51 24.55
N ALA A 293 -7.50 -3.10 25.15
CA ALA A 293 -7.67 -3.17 26.59
C ALA A 293 -7.63 -4.62 27.11
N GLU A 294 -8.27 -5.56 26.41
CA GLU A 294 -8.23 -6.98 26.76
C GLU A 294 -6.84 -7.59 26.51
N LEU A 295 -6.17 -7.21 25.41
CA LEU A 295 -4.80 -7.61 25.15
C LEU A 295 -3.87 -7.16 26.27
N CYS A 296 -3.90 -5.86 26.62
CA CYS A 296 -3.10 -5.30 27.72
C CYS A 296 -3.39 -5.99 29.05
N ALA A 297 -4.65 -6.26 29.36
CA ALA A 297 -5.02 -6.95 30.59
C ALA A 297 -4.42 -8.36 30.66
N LEU A 298 -4.53 -9.13 29.60
CA LEU A 298 -4.00 -10.51 29.54
C LEU A 298 -2.47 -10.55 29.63
N GLU A 299 -1.78 -9.63 28.95
CA GLU A 299 -0.32 -9.53 28.99
C GLU A 299 0.17 -9.10 30.39
N LEU A 300 -0.40 -8.03 30.94
CA LEU A 300 -0.05 -7.55 32.28
C LEU A 300 -0.33 -8.59 33.37
N MET A 301 -1.41 -9.35 33.28
CA MET A 301 -1.68 -10.46 34.18
C MET A 301 -0.58 -11.53 34.10
N ALA A 302 -0.15 -11.84 32.87
CA ALA A 302 0.94 -12.78 32.66
C ALA A 302 2.27 -12.25 33.22
N GLU A 303 2.58 -10.98 32.99
CA GLU A 303 3.76 -10.33 33.59
C GLU A 303 3.72 -10.37 35.11
N TYR A 304 2.58 -9.97 35.69
CA TYR A 304 2.39 -9.97 37.15
C TYR A 304 2.61 -11.36 37.77
N GLU A 305 2.05 -12.41 37.18
CA GLU A 305 2.26 -13.77 37.65
C GLU A 305 3.74 -14.14 37.64
N TYR A 306 4.45 -13.87 36.51
CA TYR A 306 5.86 -14.23 36.42
C TYR A 306 6.76 -13.39 37.32
N VAL A 307 6.45 -12.10 37.49
CA VAL A 307 7.16 -11.25 38.47
C VAL A 307 6.96 -11.79 39.89
N CYS A 308 5.72 -12.14 40.26
CA CYS A 308 5.43 -12.71 41.58
C CYS A 308 6.07 -14.09 41.80
N LEU A 309 6.17 -14.90 40.75
CA LEU A 309 6.85 -16.20 40.84
C LEU A 309 8.36 -16.06 41.09
N ASP A 310 8.97 -15.05 40.50
CA ASP A 310 10.42 -14.87 40.56
C ASP A 310 10.86 -13.98 41.75
N LEU A 311 10.08 -12.97 42.13
CA LEU A 311 10.42 -11.98 43.18
C LEU A 311 9.58 -12.09 44.46
N GLY A 312 8.51 -12.88 44.44
CA GLY A 312 7.51 -12.91 45.50
C GLY A 312 6.39 -11.91 45.29
N GLU A 313 5.41 -11.89 46.24
CA GLU A 313 4.24 -11.00 46.10
C GLU A 313 4.52 -9.54 46.45
N VAL A 314 5.62 -9.28 47.14
CA VAL A 314 6.06 -7.94 47.52
C VAL A 314 7.40 -7.66 46.84
N PHE A 315 7.38 -6.79 45.88
CA PHE A 315 8.56 -6.37 45.14
C PHE A 315 8.59 -4.84 45.02
N PRO A 316 9.80 -4.21 44.94
CA PRO A 316 9.90 -2.76 44.81
C PRO A 316 9.49 -2.32 43.38
N ALA A 317 8.81 -1.17 43.31
CA ALA A 317 8.40 -0.56 42.05
C ALA A 317 9.60 -0.31 41.09
N LEU A 318 9.36 -0.31 39.79
CA LEU A 318 10.36 -0.07 38.77
C LEU A 318 10.86 1.37 38.76
N HIS A 319 10.05 2.31 39.26
CA HIS A 319 10.41 3.72 39.34
C HIS A 319 10.15 4.22 40.78
N GLY A 320 11.22 4.59 41.46
CA GLY A 320 11.14 5.13 42.84
C GLY A 320 11.22 6.67 42.85
N PRO A 321 10.77 7.30 43.97
CA PRO A 321 10.71 8.76 44.05
C PRO A 321 12.07 9.46 43.95
N GLN A 322 13.17 8.72 44.12
CA GLN A 322 14.55 9.26 43.99
C GLN A 322 15.16 9.09 42.58
N GLN A 323 14.44 8.52 41.63
CA GLN A 323 14.94 8.36 40.26
C GLN A 323 14.67 9.62 39.45
N ALA A 324 15.62 9.96 38.57
CA ALA A 324 15.48 11.07 37.64
C ALA A 324 14.23 10.91 36.75
N ALA A 325 13.61 12.01 36.39
CA ALA A 325 12.50 12.02 35.44
C ALA A 325 12.90 11.31 34.15
N LEU A 326 11.97 10.57 33.57
CA LEU A 326 12.20 9.93 32.28
C LEU A 326 12.25 11.00 31.18
N PRO A 327 13.09 10.83 30.16
CA PRO A 327 13.11 11.76 29.02
C PRO A 327 11.76 11.77 28.31
N PRO A 328 11.38 12.89 27.64
CA PRO A 328 10.17 12.96 26.87
C PRO A 328 10.13 11.87 25.80
N LEU A 329 8.92 11.44 25.43
CA LEU A 329 8.73 10.44 24.37
C LEU A 329 8.96 11.07 23.01
N PRO A 330 9.44 10.31 22.01
CA PRO A 330 9.82 10.86 20.71
C PRO A 330 8.70 11.58 19.94
N TYR A 331 7.45 11.39 20.31
CA TYR A 331 6.33 12.10 19.71
C TYR A 331 5.84 13.32 20.52
N GLU A 332 6.38 13.54 21.71
CA GLU A 332 6.01 14.71 22.54
C GLU A 332 6.65 15.99 21.98
N ALA A 333 5.99 17.13 22.23
CA ALA A 333 6.45 18.42 21.70
C ALA A 333 7.80 18.85 22.29
N GLU A 334 8.07 18.45 23.52
CA GLU A 334 9.32 18.74 24.22
C GLU A 334 10.52 17.94 23.69
N PHE A 335 10.27 16.87 22.92
CA PHE A 335 11.33 16.09 22.33
C PHE A 335 11.88 16.77 21.08
N SER A 336 13.15 17.14 21.11
CA SER A 336 13.86 17.68 19.95
C SER A 336 14.92 16.68 19.47
N PRO A 337 14.70 16.01 18.33
CA PRO A 337 15.66 15.04 17.83
C PRO A 337 16.88 15.75 17.26
N SER A 338 18.05 15.42 17.78
CA SER A 338 19.33 15.86 17.21
C SER A 338 19.93 14.72 16.39
N PRO A 339 20.23 14.94 15.11
CA PRO A 339 20.89 13.91 14.30
C PRO A 339 22.33 13.70 14.80
N THR A 340 22.75 12.46 14.81
CA THR A 340 24.17 12.12 15.03
C THR A 340 25.01 12.57 13.82
N PRO A 341 26.34 12.70 13.96
CA PRO A 341 27.21 13.03 12.82
C PRO A 341 27.04 12.06 11.63
N ALA A 342 26.90 10.77 11.89
CA ALA A 342 26.65 9.79 10.84
C ALA A 342 25.30 10.01 10.13
N GLU A 343 24.26 10.37 10.88
CA GLU A 343 22.94 10.69 10.31
C GLU A 343 22.97 11.99 9.50
N GLN A 344 23.78 12.98 9.90
CA GLN A 344 23.98 14.21 9.12
C GLN A 344 24.65 13.91 7.78
N VAL A 345 25.72 13.10 7.78
CA VAL A 345 26.39 12.64 6.55
C VAL A 345 25.44 11.83 5.69
N ALA A 346 24.68 10.91 6.29
CA ALA A 346 23.69 10.10 5.56
C ALA A 346 22.59 10.96 4.91
N LEU A 347 22.14 12.02 5.58
CA LEU A 347 21.18 12.97 5.04
C LEU A 347 21.71 13.69 3.78
N LEU A 348 23.00 14.09 3.80
CA LEU A 348 23.62 14.71 2.62
C LEU A 348 23.66 13.72 1.44
N TRP A 349 24.06 12.48 1.69
CA TRP A 349 24.03 11.42 0.69
C TRP A 349 22.61 11.17 0.15
N GLN A 350 21.62 11.10 1.03
CA GLN A 350 20.22 10.89 0.64
C GLN A 350 19.72 12.01 -0.28
N ARG A 351 20.02 13.26 0.07
CA ARG A 351 19.68 14.43 -0.77
C ARG A 351 20.37 14.38 -2.12
N ALA A 352 21.65 13.97 -2.16
CA ALA A 352 22.38 13.85 -3.41
C ALA A 352 21.84 12.72 -4.30
N LEU A 353 21.43 11.60 -3.73
CA LEU A 353 20.77 10.50 -4.43
C LEU A 353 19.44 10.96 -5.07
N GLU A 354 18.59 11.61 -4.30
CA GLU A 354 17.31 12.14 -4.80
C GLU A 354 17.52 13.22 -5.88
N ARG A 355 18.52 14.07 -5.71
CA ARG A 355 18.86 15.12 -6.71
C ARG A 355 19.39 14.53 -8.01
N THR A 356 20.23 13.50 -7.95
CA THR A 356 20.72 12.79 -9.13
C THR A 356 19.56 12.20 -9.92
N TYR A 357 18.67 11.46 -9.24
CA TYR A 357 17.50 10.88 -9.89
C TYR A 357 16.60 11.95 -10.52
N ARG A 358 16.31 13.03 -9.78
CA ARG A 358 15.48 14.14 -10.27
C ARG A 358 16.06 14.77 -11.52
N SER A 359 17.36 15.04 -11.54
CA SER A 359 18.05 15.66 -12.68
C SER A 359 18.00 14.78 -13.93
N ASP A 360 18.27 13.48 -13.80
CA ASP A 360 18.16 12.50 -14.89
C ASP A 360 16.72 12.40 -15.42
N PHE A 361 15.75 12.28 -14.52
CA PHE A 361 14.33 12.15 -14.88
C PHE A 361 13.84 13.37 -15.65
N LEU A 362 14.08 14.58 -15.15
CA LEU A 362 13.67 15.83 -15.80
C LEU A 362 14.44 16.07 -17.08
N GLY A 363 15.72 15.67 -17.16
CA GLY A 363 16.54 15.72 -18.37
C GLY A 363 15.94 14.90 -19.50
N LYS A 364 15.57 13.65 -19.25
CA LYS A 364 14.90 12.76 -20.22
C LYS A 364 13.58 13.36 -20.75
N LEU A 365 12.79 13.98 -19.89
CA LEU A 365 11.53 14.61 -20.28
C LEU A 365 11.74 15.85 -21.17
N ARG A 366 12.75 16.69 -20.88
CA ARG A 366 13.11 17.85 -21.70
C ARG A 366 13.68 17.46 -23.05
N GLU A 367 14.58 16.49 -23.08
CA GLU A 367 15.11 15.95 -24.33
C GLU A 367 13.98 15.46 -25.25
N ARG A 368 13.03 14.72 -24.69
CA ARG A 368 11.84 14.27 -25.43
C ARG A 368 11.06 15.43 -26.03
N ARG A 369 10.84 16.51 -25.26
CA ARG A 369 10.15 17.69 -25.75
C ARG A 369 10.90 18.36 -26.88
N SER A 370 12.23 18.52 -26.77
CA SER A 370 13.05 19.13 -27.81
C SER A 370 13.01 18.36 -29.12
N VAL A 371 13.04 17.03 -29.06
CA VAL A 371 12.91 16.14 -30.23
C VAL A 371 11.51 16.28 -30.86
N SER A 372 10.47 16.41 -30.05
CA SER A 372 9.10 16.60 -30.53
C SER A 372 8.91 17.92 -31.29
N LEU A 373 9.57 19.00 -30.82
CA LEU A 373 9.51 20.31 -31.45
C LEU A 373 10.37 20.44 -32.70
N SER A 374 11.49 19.71 -32.77
CA SER A 374 12.41 19.79 -33.94
C SER A 374 11.90 19.11 -35.19
N GLY A 375 10.71 18.50 -35.16
CA GLY A 375 10.08 17.88 -36.34
C GLY A 375 10.80 16.62 -36.89
N HIS A 376 11.89 16.17 -36.23
CA HIS A 376 12.66 14.95 -36.64
C HIS A 376 11.99 13.67 -36.15
N SER A 377 10.93 13.77 -35.36
CA SER A 377 10.15 12.59 -34.96
C SER A 377 9.16 12.23 -36.06
N THR A 378 9.43 11.16 -36.75
CA THR A 378 8.51 10.55 -37.76
C THR A 378 7.20 10.05 -37.15
N VAL A 379 6.98 10.24 -35.84
CA VAL A 379 5.90 9.61 -35.06
C VAL A 379 4.81 10.61 -34.59
N CYS A 380 5.01 11.91 -34.73
CA CYS A 380 4.01 12.91 -34.36
C CYS A 380 3.22 13.37 -35.59
N LYS A 381 2.49 12.47 -36.26
CA LYS A 381 1.33 12.89 -37.04
C LYS A 381 0.13 12.96 -36.11
N ALA A 382 -0.09 14.11 -35.52
CA ALA A 382 -1.30 14.45 -34.74
C ALA A 382 -2.62 14.33 -35.54
N ASP A 383 -2.55 13.94 -36.81
CA ASP A 383 -3.68 13.92 -37.77
C ASP A 383 -4.21 12.50 -38.05
N LEU A 384 -3.63 11.45 -37.48
CA LEU A 384 -4.20 10.10 -37.61
C LEU A 384 -5.32 9.92 -36.61
N ALA A 385 -6.55 9.69 -37.10
CA ALA A 385 -7.65 9.30 -36.23
C ALA A 385 -7.24 8.02 -35.42
N PRO A 386 -7.49 7.99 -34.10
CA PRO A 386 -7.12 6.83 -33.28
C PRO A 386 -7.88 5.60 -33.75
N ARG A 387 -7.16 4.50 -33.99
CA ARG A 387 -7.79 3.20 -34.31
C ARG A 387 -8.15 2.43 -33.04
N VAL A 388 -7.31 2.57 -31.99
CA VAL A 388 -7.48 1.91 -30.69
C VAL A 388 -7.13 2.88 -29.58
N GLN A 389 -7.95 2.90 -28.55
CA GLN A 389 -7.72 3.63 -27.30
C GLN A 389 -7.77 2.63 -26.16
N ALA A 390 -6.66 2.51 -25.41
CA ALA A 390 -6.57 1.56 -24.31
C ALA A 390 -6.35 2.28 -22.99
N PHE A 391 -7.23 2.00 -22.02
CA PHE A 391 -7.15 2.49 -20.65
C PHE A 391 -6.41 1.48 -19.78
N PHE A 392 -5.41 1.93 -19.06
CA PHE A 392 -4.64 1.14 -18.12
C PHE A 392 -4.75 1.71 -16.71
N CYS A 393 -4.46 0.92 -15.71
CA CYS A 393 -4.17 1.50 -14.41
C CYS A 393 -2.98 2.47 -14.52
N LEU A 394 -2.99 3.51 -13.68
CA LEU A 394 -1.88 4.47 -13.59
C LEU A 394 -0.60 3.86 -13.02
N ASP A 395 -0.67 2.63 -12.59
CA ASP A 395 0.35 1.79 -11.96
C ASP A 395 1.70 1.83 -12.72
N ASP A 396 2.80 1.90 -11.99
CA ASP A 396 4.16 1.98 -12.55
C ASP A 396 4.53 0.75 -13.39
N ARG A 397 3.92 -0.41 -13.12
CA ARG A 397 4.10 -1.64 -13.89
C ARG A 397 3.56 -1.55 -15.32
N GLU A 398 2.50 -0.77 -15.51
CA GLU A 398 1.82 -0.64 -16.81
C GLU A 398 2.54 0.33 -17.77
N GLY A 399 3.39 1.21 -17.27
CA GLY A 399 4.07 2.23 -18.07
C GLY A 399 4.91 1.69 -19.23
N SER A 400 5.62 0.59 -19.03
CA SER A 400 6.43 -0.06 -20.06
C SER A 400 5.57 -0.83 -21.06
N LEU A 401 4.51 -1.53 -20.62
CA LEU A 401 3.56 -2.19 -21.51
C LEU A 401 2.87 -1.18 -22.44
N ARG A 402 2.40 -0.05 -21.90
CA ARG A 402 1.80 1.04 -22.68
C ARG A 402 2.77 1.55 -23.75
N ARG A 403 4.05 1.77 -23.40
CA ARG A 403 5.08 2.22 -24.33
C ARG A 403 5.32 1.22 -25.46
N HIS A 404 5.42 -0.06 -25.14
CA HIS A 404 5.62 -1.12 -26.14
C HIS A 404 4.39 -1.32 -27.02
N PHE A 405 3.19 -1.19 -26.49
CA PHE A 405 1.95 -1.25 -27.27
C PHE A 405 1.81 -0.07 -28.25
N GLU A 406 2.06 1.15 -27.77
CA GLU A 406 2.04 2.36 -28.61
C GLU A 406 3.09 2.33 -29.74
N ALA A 407 4.19 1.62 -29.53
CA ALA A 407 5.23 1.45 -30.53
C ALA A 407 4.84 0.51 -31.68
N GLN A 408 3.82 -0.34 -31.52
CA GLN A 408 3.34 -1.24 -32.57
C GLN A 408 2.61 -0.48 -33.68
N ASN A 409 1.88 0.59 -33.33
CA ASN A 409 1.14 1.39 -34.30
C ASN A 409 0.98 2.83 -33.79
N PRO A 410 1.34 3.86 -34.59
CA PRO A 410 1.19 5.27 -34.18
C PRO A 410 -0.26 5.70 -33.92
N ALA A 411 -1.25 4.97 -34.46
CA ALA A 411 -2.68 5.21 -34.24
C ALA A 411 -3.21 4.52 -32.95
N TYR A 412 -2.35 3.92 -32.15
CA TYR A 412 -2.70 3.40 -30.84
C TYR A 412 -2.43 4.44 -29.77
N GLU A 413 -3.45 4.75 -28.98
CA GLU A 413 -3.37 5.68 -27.87
C GLU A 413 -3.57 4.94 -26.55
N THR A 414 -2.87 5.36 -25.49
CA THR A 414 -3.07 4.82 -24.15
C THR A 414 -3.36 5.92 -23.12
N TYR A 415 -4.21 5.58 -22.16
CA TYR A 415 -4.63 6.45 -21.05
C TYR A 415 -4.31 5.77 -19.73
N GLY A 416 -3.81 6.53 -18.75
CA GLY A 416 -3.61 6.07 -17.39
C GLY A 416 -4.75 6.56 -16.51
N PHE A 417 -5.36 5.67 -15.77
CA PHE A 417 -6.49 5.95 -14.90
C PHE A 417 -6.40 5.12 -13.62
N ALA A 418 -7.15 5.46 -12.58
CA ALA A 418 -7.25 4.55 -11.44
C ALA A 418 -7.92 3.24 -11.88
N GLY A 419 -7.31 2.09 -11.60
CA GLY A 419 -7.67 0.78 -12.17
C GLY A 419 -9.08 0.27 -11.87
N PHE A 420 -9.83 0.92 -10.97
CA PHE A 420 -11.25 0.65 -10.77
C PHE A 420 -12.16 1.32 -11.82
N PHE A 421 -11.62 2.18 -12.69
CA PHE A 421 -12.31 2.86 -13.80
C PHE A 421 -13.63 3.52 -13.40
N GLY A 422 -13.69 4.11 -12.19
CA GLY A 422 -14.87 4.76 -11.66
C GLY A 422 -16.01 3.81 -11.25
N VAL A 423 -15.83 2.49 -11.32
CA VAL A 423 -16.80 1.49 -10.90
C VAL A 423 -16.54 1.08 -9.46
N ASP A 424 -17.18 1.74 -8.52
CA ASP A 424 -17.10 1.48 -7.08
C ASP A 424 -18.06 0.35 -6.69
N CYS A 425 -17.58 -0.87 -6.60
CA CYS A 425 -18.43 -2.03 -6.31
C CYS A 425 -17.84 -2.97 -5.26
N VAL A 426 -18.71 -3.79 -4.71
CA VAL A 426 -18.38 -5.07 -4.09
C VAL A 426 -18.60 -6.15 -5.14
N PHE A 427 -17.58 -6.94 -5.41
CA PHE A 427 -17.64 -8.00 -6.41
C PHE A 427 -17.65 -9.38 -5.77
N GLN A 428 -18.39 -10.29 -6.36
CA GLN A 428 -18.41 -11.71 -6.00
C GLN A 428 -18.34 -12.55 -7.26
N GLY A 429 -17.20 -13.18 -7.47
CA GLY A 429 -16.99 -14.15 -8.53
C GLY A 429 -17.75 -15.45 -8.25
N VAL A 430 -17.80 -16.31 -9.25
CA VAL A 430 -18.55 -17.58 -9.17
C VAL A 430 -18.03 -18.52 -8.08
N ASP A 431 -16.73 -18.55 -7.88
CA ASP A 431 -16.06 -19.42 -6.91
C ASP A 431 -15.70 -18.69 -5.60
N ASP A 432 -16.08 -17.41 -5.47
CA ASP A 432 -15.79 -16.62 -4.28
C ASP A 432 -16.77 -16.96 -3.15
N ALA A 433 -16.24 -17.36 -2.01
CA ALA A 433 -17.04 -17.65 -0.82
C ALA A 433 -17.71 -16.40 -0.24
N PHE A 434 -17.12 -15.20 -0.44
CA PHE A 434 -17.64 -13.93 0.06
C PHE A 434 -17.37 -12.80 -0.93
N PRO A 435 -18.19 -11.75 -0.90
CA PRO A 435 -17.99 -10.57 -1.70
C PRO A 435 -16.75 -9.79 -1.24
N SER A 436 -16.01 -9.17 -2.18
CA SER A 436 -14.83 -8.36 -1.90
C SER A 436 -14.97 -6.96 -2.49
N LYS A 437 -14.37 -5.98 -1.82
CA LYS A 437 -14.36 -4.58 -2.24
C LYS A 437 -13.44 -4.38 -3.44
N HIS A 438 -13.94 -3.74 -4.50
CA HIS A 438 -13.21 -3.44 -5.75
C HIS A 438 -13.23 -1.94 -6.07
N CYS A 439 -12.82 -1.12 -5.12
CA CYS A 439 -12.64 0.33 -5.28
C CYS A 439 -11.60 0.80 -4.24
N PRO A 440 -11.05 2.03 -4.37
CA PRO A 440 -10.11 2.56 -3.40
C PRO A 440 -10.58 2.49 -1.95
N ALA A 441 -9.66 2.27 -1.02
CA ALA A 441 -9.95 2.02 0.39
C ALA A 441 -10.88 3.04 1.07
N PRO A 442 -10.79 4.37 0.81
CA PRO A 442 -11.70 5.34 1.42
C PRO A 442 -13.15 5.28 0.92
N LEU A 443 -13.39 4.64 -0.23
CA LEU A 443 -14.74 4.58 -0.81
C LEU A 443 -15.56 3.47 -0.15
N HIS A 444 -16.86 3.73 0.05
CA HIS A 444 -17.82 2.76 0.57
C HIS A 444 -18.83 2.41 -0.54
N PRO A 445 -18.59 1.33 -1.30
CA PRO A 445 -19.46 0.96 -2.43
C PRO A 445 -20.84 0.53 -1.94
N LYS A 446 -21.85 0.96 -2.66
CA LYS A 446 -23.26 0.60 -2.40
C LYS A 446 -23.78 -0.48 -3.34
N HIS A 447 -23.00 -0.85 -4.34
CA HIS A 447 -23.40 -1.75 -5.41
C HIS A 447 -22.64 -3.06 -5.34
N ARG A 448 -23.35 -4.16 -5.51
CA ARG A 448 -22.78 -5.50 -5.63
C ARG A 448 -22.89 -5.98 -7.07
N ILE A 449 -21.76 -6.41 -7.64
CA ILE A 449 -21.70 -7.10 -8.94
C ILE A 449 -21.42 -8.57 -8.67
N ARG A 450 -22.20 -9.45 -9.31
CA ARG A 450 -22.05 -10.90 -9.21
C ARG A 450 -21.79 -11.53 -10.56
N GLU A 451 -21.01 -12.59 -10.56
CA GLU A 451 -20.91 -13.51 -11.68
C GLU A 451 -21.79 -14.73 -11.47
N GLN A 452 -22.35 -15.21 -12.58
CA GLN A 452 -23.17 -16.41 -12.61
C GLN A 452 -22.66 -17.36 -13.71
N ARG A 453 -22.47 -18.63 -13.37
CA ARG A 453 -22.07 -19.62 -14.36
C ARG A 453 -23.16 -19.84 -15.38
N ARG A 454 -22.73 -19.95 -16.63
CA ARG A 454 -23.60 -20.34 -17.76
C ARG A 454 -23.76 -21.85 -17.89
N ASP A 455 -22.82 -22.67 -17.32
CA ASP A 455 -22.81 -24.14 -17.48
C ASP A 455 -22.73 -24.86 -16.13
N SER A 456 -23.74 -25.66 -15.82
CA SER A 456 -23.83 -26.45 -14.58
C SER A 456 -22.85 -27.64 -14.51
N ARG A 457 -22.20 -28.03 -15.62
CA ARG A 457 -21.22 -29.12 -15.62
C ARG A 457 -19.94 -28.81 -14.84
N ARG A 458 -19.57 -27.53 -14.77
CA ARG A 458 -18.42 -27.08 -13.97
C ARG A 458 -18.72 -27.14 -12.48
N ASP A 459 -19.97 -26.90 -12.07
CA ASP A 459 -20.37 -27.02 -10.66
C ASP A 459 -20.19 -28.44 -10.15
N ALA A 460 -20.58 -29.44 -10.98
CA ALA A 460 -20.35 -30.85 -10.63
C ALA A 460 -18.87 -31.22 -10.53
N ARG A 461 -18.00 -30.55 -11.28
CA ARG A 461 -16.53 -30.77 -11.21
C ARG A 461 -15.92 -30.12 -9.96
N SER A 462 -16.36 -28.93 -9.60
CA SER A 462 -15.96 -28.22 -8.38
C SER A 462 -16.38 -29.01 -7.13
N LEU A 463 -17.63 -29.48 -7.10
CA LEU A 463 -18.14 -30.34 -6.02
C LEU A 463 -17.33 -31.63 -5.86
N ARG A 464 -16.99 -32.31 -6.96
CA ARG A 464 -16.13 -33.50 -6.91
C ARG A 464 -14.72 -33.21 -6.39
N GLN A 465 -14.16 -32.06 -6.75
CA GLN A 465 -12.85 -31.64 -6.22
C GLN A 465 -12.91 -31.39 -4.72
N HIS A 466 -13.98 -30.74 -4.27
CA HIS A 466 -14.24 -30.52 -2.84
C HIS A 466 -14.41 -31.85 -2.10
N GLU A 467 -15.21 -32.79 -2.62
CA GLU A 467 -15.36 -34.12 -2.04
C GLU A 467 -14.05 -34.89 -1.96
N VAL A 468 -13.21 -34.83 -3.01
CA VAL A 468 -11.88 -35.46 -2.99
C VAL A 468 -10.98 -34.82 -1.95
N HIS A 469 -11.01 -33.50 -1.83
CA HIS A 469 -10.23 -32.77 -0.82
C HIS A 469 -10.69 -33.16 0.59
N ASP A 470 -11.98 -33.13 0.86
CA ASP A 470 -12.54 -33.46 2.18
C ASP A 470 -12.23 -34.91 2.58
N HIS A 471 -12.36 -35.84 1.62
CA HIS A 471 -12.01 -37.25 1.84
C HIS A 471 -10.50 -37.48 2.01
N SER A 472 -9.64 -36.63 1.48
CA SER A 472 -8.19 -36.76 1.63
C SER A 472 -7.72 -36.55 3.07
N HIS A 473 -8.50 -35.86 3.89
CA HIS A 473 -8.19 -35.60 5.31
C HIS A 473 -8.68 -36.68 6.27
N THR A 474 -9.36 -37.72 5.78
CA THR A 474 -9.77 -38.85 6.62
C THR A 474 -8.73 -39.96 6.62
N LEU A 475 -8.51 -40.64 7.77
CA LEU A 475 -7.44 -41.65 7.93
C LEU A 475 -7.48 -42.74 6.84
N VAL A 476 -8.63 -43.42 6.66
CA VAL A 476 -8.73 -44.53 5.74
C VAL A 476 -8.82 -44.07 4.28
N ARG A 477 -9.69 -43.13 4.00
CA ARG A 477 -9.88 -42.62 2.63
C ARG A 477 -8.66 -41.84 2.16
N GLY A 478 -8.05 -41.05 3.04
CA GLY A 478 -6.81 -40.31 2.76
C GLY A 478 -5.65 -41.24 2.46
N PHE A 479 -5.52 -42.38 3.18
CA PHE A 479 -4.55 -43.42 2.87
C PHE A 479 -4.79 -44.04 1.49
N LEU A 480 -6.03 -44.42 1.17
CA LEU A 480 -6.38 -44.97 -0.13
C LEU A 480 -6.16 -43.99 -1.27
N LEU A 481 -6.53 -42.71 -1.08
CA LEU A 481 -6.29 -41.66 -2.05
C LEU A 481 -4.80 -41.40 -2.25
N SER A 482 -4.01 -41.42 -1.21
CA SER A 482 -2.54 -41.26 -1.28
C SER A 482 -1.90 -42.37 -2.08
N GLN A 483 -2.32 -43.63 -1.86
CA GLN A 483 -1.77 -44.76 -2.56
C GLN A 483 -2.18 -44.82 -4.05
N THR A 484 -3.34 -44.31 -4.40
CA THR A 484 -3.86 -44.35 -5.79
C THR A 484 -3.54 -43.08 -6.58
N LEU A 485 -3.79 -41.91 -5.99
CA LEU A 485 -3.60 -40.61 -6.64
C LEU A 485 -2.23 -39.97 -6.33
N GLY A 486 -1.49 -40.49 -5.37
CA GLY A 486 -0.18 -39.97 -4.96
C GLY A 486 0.83 -39.95 -6.11
N LEU A 487 0.85 -41.03 -6.93
CA LEU A 487 1.70 -41.06 -8.13
C LEU A 487 1.35 -39.98 -9.13
N TRP A 488 0.08 -39.70 -9.33
CA TRP A 488 -0.40 -38.61 -10.19
C TRP A 488 -0.05 -37.24 -9.62
N SER A 489 -0.09 -37.09 -8.29
CA SER A 489 0.36 -35.87 -7.60
C SER A 489 1.87 -35.66 -7.75
N ALA A 490 2.67 -36.72 -7.76
CA ALA A 490 4.10 -36.62 -8.05
C ALA A 490 4.36 -36.12 -9.49
N VAL A 491 3.61 -36.61 -10.49
CA VAL A 491 3.68 -36.09 -11.87
C VAL A 491 3.32 -34.60 -11.92
N LYS A 492 2.25 -34.19 -11.21
CA LYS A 492 1.88 -32.76 -11.12
C LYS A 492 2.97 -31.93 -10.45
N LEU A 493 3.61 -32.46 -9.41
CA LEU A 493 4.73 -31.79 -8.74
C LEU A 493 5.91 -31.58 -9.68
N VAL A 494 6.29 -32.59 -10.44
CA VAL A 494 7.35 -32.50 -11.46
C VAL A 494 7.00 -31.47 -12.52
N LEU A 495 5.77 -31.47 -13.02
CA LEU A 495 5.30 -30.46 -13.97
C LEU A 495 5.31 -29.06 -13.37
N SER A 496 4.96 -28.92 -12.09
CA SER A 496 5.00 -27.61 -11.39
C SER A 496 6.43 -27.08 -11.25
N ILE A 497 7.43 -27.97 -11.14
CA ILE A 497 8.84 -27.57 -11.03
C ILE A 497 9.42 -27.19 -12.40
N PHE A 498 9.17 -28.01 -13.43
CA PHE A 498 9.80 -27.83 -14.75
C PHE A 498 8.99 -27.01 -15.74
N LYS A 499 7.67 -26.96 -15.59
CA LYS A 499 6.77 -26.12 -16.40
C LYS A 499 5.62 -25.60 -15.53
N PRO A 500 5.90 -24.59 -14.68
CA PRO A 500 4.90 -24.02 -13.79
C PRO A 500 3.65 -23.52 -14.50
N SER A 501 3.78 -23.02 -15.72
CA SER A 501 2.68 -22.56 -16.57
C SER A 501 1.61 -23.61 -16.88
N LEU A 502 1.96 -24.90 -16.83
CA LEU A 502 1.03 -26.01 -17.08
C LEU A 502 0.29 -26.47 -15.81
N ASN A 503 0.64 -25.94 -14.64
CA ASN A 503 -0.05 -26.30 -13.40
C ASN A 503 -1.48 -25.74 -13.42
N PRO A 504 -2.52 -26.56 -13.15
CA PRO A 504 -3.90 -26.07 -13.02
C PRO A 504 -4.07 -24.95 -11.97
N LEU A 505 -3.27 -24.98 -10.89
CA LEU A 505 -3.27 -23.91 -9.89
C LEU A 505 -2.76 -22.58 -10.46
N ALA A 506 -1.86 -22.63 -11.46
CA ALA A 506 -1.39 -21.44 -12.16
C ALA A 506 -2.50 -20.83 -13.05
N SER A 507 -3.45 -21.64 -13.52
CA SER A 507 -4.59 -21.19 -14.31
C SER A 507 -5.79 -20.73 -13.48
N SER A 508 -5.83 -21.14 -12.20
CA SER A 508 -6.88 -20.80 -11.24
C SER A 508 -6.35 -19.87 -10.13
N SER A 509 -5.65 -18.78 -10.49
CA SER A 509 -5.36 -17.80 -9.45
C SER A 509 -6.68 -17.33 -8.83
N LEU A 510 -6.74 -17.27 -7.50
CA LEU A 510 -7.90 -17.00 -6.67
C LEU A 510 -8.69 -15.72 -7.01
N GLN A 511 -8.31 -15.00 -8.05
CA GLN A 511 -8.84 -13.67 -8.38
C GLN A 511 -9.19 -13.51 -9.87
N ARG A 512 -9.22 -14.58 -10.65
CA ARG A 512 -9.58 -14.49 -12.07
C ARG A 512 -11.10 -14.45 -12.20
N VAL A 513 -11.56 -13.36 -12.80
CA VAL A 513 -12.91 -13.28 -13.37
C VAL A 513 -13.10 -14.42 -14.36
N ASP A 514 -14.14 -15.22 -14.17
CA ASP A 514 -14.44 -16.29 -15.13
C ASP A 514 -14.92 -15.66 -16.44
N ALA A 515 -14.10 -15.73 -17.49
CA ALA A 515 -14.42 -15.16 -18.79
C ALA A 515 -15.69 -15.77 -19.42
N GLU A 516 -16.06 -16.98 -19.01
CA GLU A 516 -17.27 -17.69 -19.50
C GLU A 516 -18.49 -17.44 -18.62
N ALA A 517 -18.32 -16.86 -17.41
CA ALA A 517 -19.44 -16.51 -16.56
C ALA A 517 -20.16 -15.25 -17.05
N ALA A 518 -21.45 -15.17 -16.80
CA ALA A 518 -22.22 -13.96 -17.05
C ALA A 518 -22.05 -13.00 -15.86
N MET A 519 -21.72 -11.75 -16.13
CA MET A 519 -21.62 -10.71 -15.10
C MET A 519 -22.92 -9.89 -15.07
N THR A 520 -23.54 -9.78 -13.90
CA THR A 520 -24.75 -8.98 -13.70
C THR A 520 -24.34 -7.57 -13.24
N VAL A 521 -24.40 -6.60 -14.17
CA VAL A 521 -24.10 -5.18 -13.89
C VAL A 521 -25.34 -4.29 -13.82
N HIS A 522 -26.48 -4.75 -14.36
CA HIS A 522 -27.71 -3.97 -14.43
C HIS A 522 -28.74 -4.45 -13.43
N ARG A 523 -29.40 -3.54 -12.73
CA ARG A 523 -30.59 -3.77 -11.92
C ARG A 523 -31.82 -3.12 -12.54
N GLY A 524 -32.95 -3.83 -12.46
CA GLY A 524 -34.25 -3.28 -12.85
C GLY A 524 -35.00 -2.64 -11.69
N ASP A 525 -34.80 -3.14 -10.48
CA ASP A 525 -35.52 -2.76 -9.27
C ASP A 525 -34.56 -2.27 -8.21
N ASP A 526 -35.04 -1.41 -7.30
CA ASP A 526 -34.26 -0.88 -6.16
C ASP A 526 -34.29 -1.85 -4.95
N GLN A 527 -34.20 -3.15 -5.20
CA GLN A 527 -34.09 -4.14 -4.12
C GLN A 527 -32.65 -4.14 -3.56
N GLU A 528 -32.58 -3.98 -2.26
CA GLU A 528 -31.35 -4.05 -1.48
C GLU A 528 -31.23 -5.44 -0.87
N GLU A 529 -30.07 -6.07 -1.03
CA GLU A 529 -29.75 -7.38 -0.45
C GLU A 529 -28.47 -7.24 0.36
N ASP A 530 -28.50 -7.58 1.65
CA ASP A 530 -27.36 -7.45 2.58
C ASP A 530 -26.71 -6.05 2.62
N GLY A 531 -27.51 -4.99 2.49
CA GLY A 531 -27.03 -3.61 2.47
C GLY A 531 -26.41 -3.16 1.14
N PHE A 532 -26.60 -3.91 0.05
CA PHE A 532 -26.10 -3.59 -1.27
C PHE A 532 -27.19 -3.67 -2.33
N PHE A 533 -27.14 -2.77 -3.31
CA PHE A 533 -27.92 -2.88 -4.52
C PHE A 533 -27.29 -3.87 -5.50
N SER A 534 -28.07 -4.78 -6.08
CA SER A 534 -27.59 -5.77 -7.04
C SER A 534 -27.38 -5.16 -8.43
N GLY A 535 -26.20 -4.60 -8.70
CA GLY A 535 -25.86 -3.88 -9.94
C GLY A 535 -26.23 -2.39 -9.92
N TYR A 536 -26.25 -1.77 -11.08
CA TYR A 536 -26.48 -0.33 -11.29
C TYR A 536 -27.71 -0.08 -12.15
N THR A 537 -28.36 1.06 -11.98
CA THR A 537 -29.36 1.58 -12.93
C THR A 537 -28.69 2.13 -14.18
N ASP A 538 -29.42 2.29 -15.27
CA ASP A 538 -28.89 2.89 -16.52
C ASP A 538 -28.35 4.33 -16.30
N ALA A 539 -28.95 5.09 -15.38
CA ALA A 539 -28.50 6.44 -15.05
C ALA A 539 -27.17 6.43 -14.30
N GLU A 540 -27.01 5.58 -13.29
CA GLU A 540 -25.76 5.40 -12.54
C GLU A 540 -24.63 4.88 -13.44
N MET A 541 -24.95 3.96 -14.37
CA MET A 541 -23.98 3.50 -15.37
C MET A 541 -23.53 4.66 -16.28
N ALA A 542 -24.47 5.51 -16.73
CA ALA A 542 -24.12 6.66 -17.55
C ALA A 542 -23.22 7.64 -16.80
N ASP A 543 -23.43 7.83 -15.49
CA ASP A 543 -22.57 8.68 -14.65
C ASP A 543 -21.13 8.13 -14.58
N ARG A 544 -20.96 6.80 -14.38
CA ARG A 544 -19.65 6.15 -14.33
C ARG A 544 -18.90 6.27 -15.67
N VAL A 545 -19.58 5.94 -16.78
CA VAL A 545 -18.99 6.02 -18.13
C VAL A 545 -18.66 7.48 -18.50
N ALA A 546 -19.56 8.44 -18.22
CA ALA A 546 -19.28 9.86 -18.43
C ALA A 546 -18.04 10.30 -17.66
N GLY A 547 -17.95 9.98 -16.37
CA GLY A 547 -16.83 10.38 -15.53
C GLY A 547 -15.47 9.89 -16.07
N VAL A 548 -15.40 8.67 -16.60
CA VAL A 548 -14.17 8.16 -17.21
C VAL A 548 -13.83 8.90 -18.51
N LEU A 549 -14.81 9.13 -19.38
CA LEU A 549 -14.59 9.83 -20.66
C LEU A 549 -14.25 11.31 -20.46
N GLU A 550 -14.86 11.97 -19.49
CA GLU A 550 -14.57 13.35 -19.12
C GLU A 550 -13.18 13.51 -18.52
N ALA A 551 -12.84 12.67 -17.51
CA ALA A 551 -11.54 12.73 -16.86
C ALA A 551 -10.37 12.41 -17.81
N SER A 552 -10.61 11.56 -18.81
CA SER A 552 -9.62 11.27 -19.87
C SER A 552 -9.56 12.31 -21.00
N GLY A 553 -10.48 13.29 -21.03
CA GLY A 553 -10.58 14.27 -22.10
C GLY A 553 -11.17 13.74 -23.41
N LEU A 554 -11.69 12.51 -23.42
CA LEU A 554 -12.24 11.87 -24.62
C LEU A 554 -13.61 12.42 -25.04
N VAL A 555 -14.27 13.16 -24.18
CA VAL A 555 -15.51 13.89 -24.57
C VAL A 555 -15.25 14.92 -25.67
N ALA A 556 -14.07 15.52 -25.69
CA ALA A 556 -13.66 16.52 -26.66
C ALA A 556 -12.87 15.96 -27.86
N ARG A 557 -12.68 14.64 -27.95
CA ARG A 557 -11.86 13.94 -28.94
C ARG A 557 -12.64 12.81 -29.60
N PRO A 558 -12.28 12.41 -30.84
CA PRO A 558 -12.93 11.26 -31.49
C PRO A 558 -12.59 9.97 -30.73
N LEU A 559 -13.65 9.16 -30.49
CA LEU A 559 -13.49 7.80 -29.99
C LEU A 559 -13.02 6.88 -31.10
N ALA A 560 -12.08 5.99 -30.77
CA ALA A 560 -11.61 4.94 -31.66
C ALA A 560 -12.70 3.88 -31.90
N GLY A 561 -12.53 3.11 -32.97
CA GLY A 561 -13.41 1.98 -33.25
C GLY A 561 -13.38 0.92 -32.14
N LEU A 562 -12.23 0.76 -31.47
CA LEU A 562 -12.08 -0.15 -30.32
C LEU A 562 -11.49 0.60 -29.13
N VAL A 563 -12.22 0.60 -28.02
CA VAL A 563 -11.79 1.13 -26.71
C VAL A 563 -11.66 -0.05 -25.74
N ILE A 564 -10.47 -0.20 -25.12
CA ILE A 564 -10.19 -1.33 -24.24
C ILE A 564 -9.90 -0.82 -22.84
N PHE A 565 -10.60 -1.35 -21.84
CA PHE A 565 -10.25 -1.16 -20.43
C PHE A 565 -9.41 -2.35 -19.98
N VAL A 566 -8.17 -2.08 -19.59
CA VAL A 566 -7.21 -3.09 -19.14
C VAL A 566 -7.02 -2.93 -17.64
N GLY A 567 -7.74 -3.75 -16.86
CA GLY A 567 -7.42 -3.94 -15.45
C GLY A 567 -6.13 -4.73 -15.32
N HIS A 568 -5.46 -4.66 -14.18
CA HIS A 568 -4.31 -5.52 -13.92
C HIS A 568 -4.49 -6.32 -12.64
N GLY A 569 -3.73 -7.42 -12.56
CA GLY A 569 -3.62 -8.28 -11.40
C GLY A 569 -2.34 -9.08 -11.50
N SER A 570 -1.97 -9.77 -10.44
CA SER A 570 -0.74 -10.53 -10.35
C SER A 570 -1.02 -11.95 -9.91
N SER A 571 -0.68 -12.93 -10.73
CA SER A 571 -0.76 -14.33 -10.35
C SER A 571 0.42 -14.70 -9.47
N SER A 572 0.17 -15.17 -8.24
CA SER A 572 1.19 -15.71 -7.36
C SER A 572 0.60 -16.82 -6.48
N ILE A 573 1.35 -17.92 -6.28
CA ILE A 573 0.87 -19.08 -5.54
C ILE A 573 1.48 -19.12 -4.13
N ASN A 574 2.80 -18.92 -4.03
CA ASN A 574 3.53 -19.03 -2.76
C ASN A 574 3.84 -17.64 -2.18
N ASN A 575 2.87 -16.74 -2.19
CA ASN A 575 3.07 -15.36 -1.76
C ASN A 575 1.95 -14.91 -0.80
N PRO A 576 2.22 -14.83 0.50
CA PRO A 576 1.23 -14.34 1.46
C PRO A 576 0.87 -12.85 1.27
N TYR A 577 1.70 -12.08 0.57
CA TYR A 577 1.47 -10.67 0.27
C TYR A 577 0.75 -10.43 -1.07
N PHE A 578 -0.09 -11.35 -1.50
CA PHE A 578 -0.77 -11.30 -2.80
C PHE A 578 -1.57 -10.00 -3.00
N ALA A 579 -2.23 -9.50 -1.96
CA ALA A 579 -3.01 -8.27 -2.04
C ALA A 579 -2.15 -7.04 -2.39
N ALA A 580 -0.89 -7.00 -1.94
CA ALA A 580 0.04 -5.94 -2.29
C ALA A 580 0.55 -6.03 -3.75
N TYR A 581 0.39 -7.19 -4.41
CA TYR A 581 0.76 -7.38 -5.81
C TYR A 581 -0.38 -7.07 -6.78
N ASP A 582 -1.62 -7.07 -6.32
CA ASP A 582 -2.79 -6.73 -7.13
C ASP A 582 -2.98 -5.21 -7.27
N CYS A 583 -4.10 -4.78 -7.80
CA CYS A 583 -4.37 -3.39 -8.07
C CYS A 583 -4.68 -2.60 -6.79
N GLY A 584 -3.86 -1.60 -6.44
CA GLY A 584 -4.10 -0.73 -5.29
C GLY A 584 -5.42 0.04 -5.37
N ALA A 585 -5.81 0.50 -6.56
CA ALA A 585 -7.09 1.17 -6.79
C ALA A 585 -8.31 0.25 -6.65
N CYS A 586 -8.11 -1.07 -6.59
CA CYS A 586 -9.13 -2.08 -6.38
C CYS A 586 -9.04 -2.75 -4.99
N SER A 587 -8.47 -2.07 -4.00
CA SER A 587 -8.28 -2.60 -2.64
C SER A 587 -7.49 -3.91 -2.60
N GLY A 588 -6.41 -4.02 -3.38
CA GLY A 588 -5.58 -5.22 -3.42
C GLY A 588 -6.25 -6.42 -4.09
N LYS A 589 -7.10 -6.18 -5.07
CA LYS A 589 -7.77 -7.17 -5.91
C LYS A 589 -7.45 -6.92 -7.38
N GLY A 590 -7.57 -7.95 -8.22
CA GLY A 590 -7.41 -7.78 -9.65
C GLY A 590 -8.48 -6.85 -10.25
N GLY A 591 -8.06 -5.91 -11.12
CA GLY A 591 -8.93 -4.91 -11.75
C GLY A 591 -9.84 -5.44 -12.88
N GLY A 592 -9.83 -6.75 -13.14
CA GLY A 592 -10.64 -7.38 -14.21
C GLY A 592 -12.14 -7.14 -14.10
N PRO A 593 -12.76 -7.33 -12.92
CA PRO A 593 -14.18 -7.07 -12.71
C PRO A 593 -14.58 -5.65 -13.09
N ASN A 594 -13.80 -4.65 -12.68
CA ASN A 594 -14.09 -3.24 -12.96
C ASN A 594 -13.94 -2.92 -14.46
N ALA A 595 -12.87 -3.42 -15.08
CA ALA A 595 -12.64 -3.26 -16.53
C ALA A 595 -13.77 -3.89 -17.36
N ARG A 596 -14.22 -5.09 -16.99
CA ARG A 596 -15.33 -5.78 -17.61
C ARG A 596 -16.65 -5.02 -17.41
N ALA A 597 -16.92 -4.59 -16.16
CA ALA A 597 -18.15 -3.89 -15.82
C ALA A 597 -18.30 -2.56 -16.60
N VAL A 598 -17.26 -1.71 -16.62
CA VAL A 598 -17.34 -0.43 -17.35
C VAL A 598 -17.52 -0.63 -18.85
N ALA A 599 -16.90 -1.65 -19.45
CA ALA A 599 -17.07 -1.98 -20.86
C ALA A 599 -18.52 -2.43 -21.17
N LEU A 600 -19.09 -3.30 -20.33
CA LEU A 600 -20.50 -3.71 -20.43
C LEU A 600 -21.45 -2.51 -20.29
N MET A 601 -21.20 -1.62 -19.34
CA MET A 601 -21.98 -0.38 -19.15
C MET A 601 -21.92 0.51 -20.41
N ALA A 602 -20.72 0.74 -20.96
CA ALA A 602 -20.51 1.61 -22.12
C ALA A 602 -21.10 1.06 -23.43
N ASN A 603 -21.23 -0.26 -23.56
CA ASN A 603 -21.87 -0.90 -24.72
C ASN A 603 -23.40 -0.93 -24.62
N ARG A 604 -23.98 -0.62 -23.46
CA ARG A 604 -25.42 -0.72 -23.26
C ARG A 604 -26.19 0.38 -24.02
N PRO A 605 -27.15 0.05 -24.90
CA PRO A 605 -27.82 1.07 -25.73
C PRO A 605 -28.54 2.15 -24.94
N GLN A 606 -29.10 1.81 -23.76
CA GLN A 606 -29.78 2.76 -22.89
C GLN A 606 -28.77 3.78 -22.30
N VAL A 607 -27.60 3.32 -21.86
CA VAL A 607 -26.52 4.15 -21.34
C VAL A 607 -26.03 5.12 -22.42
N ARG A 608 -25.78 4.64 -23.65
CA ARG A 608 -25.38 5.48 -24.80
C ARG A 608 -26.41 6.57 -25.10
N ARG A 609 -27.70 6.25 -25.03
CA ARG A 609 -28.78 7.26 -25.22
C ARG A 609 -28.77 8.31 -24.11
N LEU A 610 -28.54 7.93 -22.86
CA LEU A 610 -28.45 8.86 -21.74
C LEU A 610 -27.21 9.76 -21.87
N LEU A 611 -26.07 9.19 -22.24
CA LEU A 611 -24.83 9.94 -22.51
C LEU A 611 -25.03 10.96 -23.64
N ALA A 612 -25.64 10.57 -24.75
CA ALA A 612 -25.92 11.46 -25.87
C ALA A 612 -26.79 12.66 -25.48
N ARG A 613 -27.79 12.47 -24.57
CA ARG A 613 -28.57 13.59 -24.01
C ARG A 613 -27.74 14.57 -23.19
N ARG A 614 -26.60 14.15 -22.67
CA ARG A 614 -25.65 14.97 -21.92
C ARG A 614 -24.54 15.55 -22.79
N GLY A 615 -24.59 15.32 -24.10
CA GLY A 615 -23.59 15.81 -25.06
C GLY A 615 -22.39 14.87 -25.25
N VAL A 616 -22.38 13.71 -24.60
CA VAL A 616 -21.35 12.68 -24.78
C VAL A 616 -21.84 11.66 -25.81
N VAL A 617 -21.38 11.78 -27.05
CA VAL A 617 -21.82 10.92 -28.14
C VAL A 617 -20.83 9.79 -28.37
N ILE A 618 -21.26 8.55 -28.15
CA ILE A 618 -20.49 7.35 -28.48
C ILE A 618 -20.95 6.87 -29.86
N PRO A 619 -20.08 6.88 -30.89
CA PRO A 619 -20.43 6.39 -32.24
C PRO A 619 -20.83 4.90 -32.23
N ASP A 620 -21.73 4.53 -33.12
CA ASP A 620 -22.12 3.12 -33.28
C ASP A 620 -20.95 2.22 -33.76
N SER A 621 -19.97 2.84 -34.42
CA SER A 621 -18.71 2.20 -34.83
C SER A 621 -17.71 2.00 -33.68
N CYS A 622 -18.00 2.45 -32.46
CA CYS A 622 -17.15 2.29 -31.29
C CYS A 622 -17.64 1.12 -30.43
N TRP A 623 -16.74 0.19 -30.14
CA TRP A 623 -16.98 -0.92 -29.22
C TRP A 623 -16.03 -0.88 -28.03
N PHE A 624 -16.56 -1.15 -26.83
CA PHE A 624 -15.79 -1.22 -25.60
C PHE A 624 -15.52 -2.68 -25.21
N LEU A 625 -14.31 -2.97 -24.77
CA LEU A 625 -13.88 -4.29 -24.36
C LEU A 625 -13.20 -4.23 -22.99
N GLY A 626 -13.51 -5.15 -22.10
CA GLY A 626 -12.79 -5.35 -20.83
C GLY A 626 -11.69 -6.39 -20.98
N ALA A 627 -10.55 -6.15 -20.34
CA ALA A 627 -9.44 -7.09 -20.30
C ALA A 627 -8.74 -7.03 -18.93
N LEU A 628 -7.97 -8.08 -18.61
CA LEU A 628 -7.09 -8.15 -17.45
C LEU A 628 -5.67 -8.48 -17.91
N HIS A 629 -4.71 -7.66 -17.52
CA HIS A 629 -3.29 -7.93 -17.65
C HIS A 629 -2.77 -8.63 -16.39
N ASP A 630 -2.27 -9.86 -16.53
CA ASP A 630 -1.56 -10.57 -15.47
C ASP A 630 -0.08 -10.12 -15.48
N THR A 631 0.29 -9.28 -14.52
CA THR A 631 1.63 -8.65 -14.47
C THR A 631 2.76 -9.62 -14.17
N THR A 632 2.46 -10.78 -13.57
CA THR A 632 3.44 -11.84 -13.34
C THR A 632 3.74 -12.60 -14.63
N ARG A 633 2.69 -12.99 -15.35
CA ARG A 633 2.80 -13.83 -16.53
C ARG A 633 2.97 -13.03 -17.82
N ASP A 634 2.74 -11.70 -17.77
CA ASP A 634 2.63 -10.86 -18.98
C ASP A 634 1.66 -11.49 -19.99
N GLU A 635 0.47 -11.84 -19.52
CA GLU A 635 -0.62 -12.40 -20.32
C GLU A 635 -1.86 -11.53 -20.22
N MET A 636 -2.66 -11.49 -21.30
CA MET A 636 -3.89 -10.73 -21.37
C MET A 636 -5.10 -11.66 -21.45
N GLN A 637 -6.04 -11.50 -20.51
CA GLN A 637 -7.35 -12.13 -20.55
C GLN A 637 -8.38 -11.13 -21.06
N TYR A 638 -9.14 -11.50 -22.10
CA TYR A 638 -10.21 -10.66 -22.66
C TYR A 638 -11.57 -11.22 -22.23
N TYR A 639 -12.53 -10.34 -21.99
CA TYR A 639 -13.86 -10.72 -21.53
C TYR A 639 -14.91 -10.52 -22.63
N ASP A 640 -15.98 -11.32 -22.57
CA ASP A 640 -17.19 -11.18 -23.43
C ASP A 640 -16.90 -11.11 -24.95
N LEU A 641 -15.91 -11.90 -25.43
CA LEU A 641 -15.47 -11.92 -26.84
C LEU A 641 -16.59 -12.31 -27.79
N GLU A 642 -17.52 -13.13 -27.35
CA GLU A 642 -18.70 -13.54 -28.13
C GLU A 642 -19.62 -12.37 -28.49
N SER A 643 -19.61 -11.31 -27.66
CA SER A 643 -20.43 -10.12 -27.85
C SER A 643 -19.83 -9.11 -28.84
N VAL A 644 -18.56 -9.30 -29.24
CA VAL A 644 -17.87 -8.39 -30.15
C VAL A 644 -18.48 -8.47 -31.54
N PRO A 645 -18.92 -7.34 -32.15
CA PRO A 645 -19.50 -7.32 -33.49
C PRO A 645 -18.54 -7.87 -34.56
N ALA A 646 -19.06 -8.51 -35.56
CA ALA A 646 -18.25 -9.09 -36.66
C ALA A 646 -17.35 -8.04 -37.34
N SER A 647 -17.79 -6.80 -37.41
CA SER A 647 -17.02 -5.66 -37.99
C SER A 647 -15.75 -5.32 -37.21
N HIS A 648 -15.66 -5.69 -35.92
CA HIS A 648 -14.52 -5.36 -35.04
C HIS A 648 -13.55 -6.53 -34.86
N ARG A 649 -13.90 -7.74 -35.29
CA ARG A 649 -13.10 -8.95 -35.04
C ARG A 649 -11.70 -8.90 -35.64
N ASN A 650 -11.56 -8.36 -36.84
CA ASN A 650 -10.24 -8.23 -37.50
C ASN A 650 -9.36 -7.22 -36.74
N LEU A 651 -9.93 -6.09 -36.32
CA LEU A 651 -9.20 -5.10 -35.52
C LEU A 651 -8.81 -5.68 -34.15
N LEU A 652 -9.70 -6.41 -33.51
CA LEU A 652 -9.42 -7.09 -32.24
C LEU A 652 -8.27 -8.09 -32.38
N GLU A 653 -8.23 -8.88 -33.45
CA GLU A 653 -7.15 -9.85 -33.65
C GLU A 653 -5.80 -9.14 -33.89
N GLU A 654 -5.78 -8.04 -34.67
CA GLU A 654 -4.59 -7.18 -34.81
C GLU A 654 -4.10 -6.66 -33.46
N VAL A 655 -5.02 -6.20 -32.63
CA VAL A 655 -4.71 -5.66 -31.30
C VAL A 655 -4.20 -6.74 -30.34
N ARG A 656 -4.77 -7.94 -30.38
CA ARG A 656 -4.28 -9.07 -29.59
C ARG A 656 -2.84 -9.41 -29.90
N GLN A 657 -2.50 -9.47 -31.20
CA GLN A 657 -1.12 -9.70 -31.65
C GLN A 657 -0.18 -8.57 -31.19
N ALA A 658 -0.62 -7.32 -31.27
CA ALA A 658 0.14 -6.17 -30.79
C ALA A 658 0.39 -6.24 -29.27
N PHE A 659 -0.61 -6.65 -28.48
CA PHE A 659 -0.43 -6.87 -27.04
C PHE A 659 0.52 -8.03 -26.75
N GLU A 660 0.43 -9.16 -27.44
CA GLU A 660 1.35 -10.29 -27.26
C GLU A 660 2.82 -9.87 -27.47
N GLN A 661 3.08 -9.08 -28.54
CA GLN A 661 4.42 -8.55 -28.80
C GLN A 661 4.86 -7.55 -27.71
N ALA A 662 3.98 -6.66 -27.31
CA ALA A 662 4.25 -5.69 -26.27
C ALA A 662 4.54 -6.35 -24.90
N MET A 663 3.77 -7.35 -24.52
CA MET A 663 3.96 -8.12 -23.30
C MET A 663 5.27 -8.91 -23.30
N ALA A 664 5.66 -9.49 -24.42
CA ALA A 664 6.94 -10.16 -24.54
C ALA A 664 8.14 -9.21 -24.34
N LEU A 665 8.03 -7.97 -24.82
CA LEU A 665 9.03 -6.92 -24.58
C LEU A 665 9.00 -6.41 -23.13
N ASN A 666 7.81 -6.27 -22.56
CA ASN A 666 7.59 -5.88 -21.15
C ASN A 666 8.24 -6.88 -20.19
N ALA A 667 8.04 -8.18 -20.42
CA ALA A 667 8.68 -9.25 -19.64
C ALA A 667 10.21 -9.16 -19.68
N LYS A 668 10.79 -8.94 -20.88
CA LYS A 668 12.24 -8.76 -21.02
C LYS A 668 12.77 -7.54 -20.27
N GLU A 669 12.05 -6.43 -20.31
CA GLU A 669 12.42 -5.19 -19.59
C GLU A 669 12.39 -5.41 -18.08
N ARG A 670 11.36 -6.09 -17.57
CA ARG A 670 11.25 -6.46 -16.17
C ARG A 670 12.46 -7.28 -15.69
N CYS A 671 12.91 -8.25 -16.48
CA CYS A 671 14.05 -9.10 -16.14
C CYS A 671 15.35 -8.34 -15.90
N ARG A 672 15.55 -7.21 -16.58
CA ARG A 672 16.79 -6.43 -16.44
C ARG A 672 16.99 -5.83 -15.05
N ARG A 673 15.94 -5.80 -14.26
CA ARG A 673 15.99 -5.32 -12.86
C ARG A 673 16.48 -6.37 -11.87
N PHE A 674 16.56 -7.63 -12.27
CA PHE A 674 17.04 -8.70 -11.43
C PHE A 674 18.50 -9.05 -11.77
N ALA A 675 19.41 -8.90 -10.79
CA ALA A 675 20.84 -9.09 -11.00
C ALA A 675 21.21 -10.54 -11.39
N ASN A 676 20.42 -11.55 -11.00
CA ASN A 676 20.79 -12.96 -11.05
C ASN A 676 19.82 -13.85 -11.86
N ILE A 677 18.99 -13.27 -12.72
CA ILE A 677 18.11 -14.08 -13.57
C ILE A 677 18.89 -14.56 -14.80
N SER A 678 18.93 -15.88 -14.99
CA SER A 678 19.45 -16.43 -16.24
C SER A 678 18.61 -15.95 -17.42
N PRO A 679 19.23 -15.45 -18.51
CA PRO A 679 18.49 -15.05 -19.71
C PRO A 679 17.75 -16.21 -20.41
N LYS A 680 17.94 -17.45 -19.94
CA LYS A 680 17.25 -18.66 -20.44
C LYS A 680 15.94 -18.95 -19.69
N ILE A 681 15.69 -18.29 -18.53
CA ILE A 681 14.45 -18.48 -17.76
C ILE A 681 13.44 -17.48 -18.30
N ASP A 682 12.27 -17.97 -18.69
CA ASP A 682 11.15 -17.10 -19.01
C ASP A 682 10.60 -16.49 -17.70
N PRO A 683 10.61 -15.16 -17.54
CA PRO A 683 10.12 -14.54 -16.29
C PRO A 683 8.63 -14.80 -16.05
N ARG A 684 7.90 -15.26 -17.06
CA ARG A 684 6.49 -15.62 -16.95
C ARG A 684 6.25 -16.90 -16.15
N ASP A 685 7.29 -17.70 -15.93
CA ASP A 685 7.21 -18.93 -15.12
C ASP A 685 7.44 -18.67 -13.61
N ALA A 686 7.65 -17.41 -13.19
CA ALA A 686 7.98 -17.06 -11.81
C ALA A 686 6.80 -17.12 -10.83
N ILE A 687 5.63 -17.57 -11.24
CA ILE A 687 4.39 -17.61 -10.43
C ILE A 687 4.55 -18.34 -9.07
N PHE A 688 5.47 -19.30 -8.97
CA PHE A 688 5.76 -20.07 -7.75
C PHE A 688 6.90 -19.49 -6.91
N GLU A 689 7.61 -18.49 -7.45
CA GLU A 689 8.75 -17.90 -6.77
C GLU A 689 8.33 -17.00 -5.60
N PRO A 690 9.16 -16.84 -4.57
CA PRO A 690 8.93 -15.86 -3.50
C PRO A 690 8.83 -14.43 -4.02
N ARG A 691 9.46 -14.16 -5.17
CA ARG A 691 9.31 -12.93 -5.95
C ARG A 691 8.72 -13.26 -7.32
N PRO A 692 7.37 -13.31 -7.44
CA PRO A 692 6.74 -13.65 -8.72
C PRO A 692 6.94 -12.56 -9.78
N GLU A 693 7.05 -11.30 -9.37
CA GLU A 693 7.33 -10.15 -10.25
C GLU A 693 7.92 -8.98 -9.44
N LEU A 694 8.18 -7.83 -10.06
CA LEU A 694 8.78 -6.66 -9.39
C LEU A 694 7.83 -5.94 -8.44
N ASN A 695 6.53 -6.02 -8.69
CA ASN A 695 5.55 -5.18 -8.02
C ASN A 695 5.92 -3.68 -8.17
N HIS A 696 5.72 -2.88 -7.14
CA HIS A 696 6.10 -1.48 -7.11
C HIS A 696 7.56 -1.24 -6.64
N ALA A 697 8.41 -2.27 -6.70
CA ALA A 697 9.78 -2.19 -6.16
C ALA A 697 10.67 -1.13 -6.84
N THR A 698 10.30 -0.67 -8.01
CA THR A 698 11.10 0.35 -8.72
C THR A 698 10.48 1.74 -8.70
N ASN A 699 9.33 1.94 -8.06
CA ASN A 699 8.64 3.22 -8.05
C ASN A 699 9.51 4.36 -7.47
N ALA A 700 9.44 5.54 -8.09
CA ALA A 700 10.15 6.74 -7.63
C ALA A 700 9.50 8.04 -8.12
N ALA A 701 8.61 7.97 -9.13
CA ALA A 701 7.99 9.16 -9.70
C ALA A 701 6.51 8.94 -10.02
N CYS A 702 5.79 10.04 -10.19
CA CYS A 702 4.43 10.07 -10.72
C CYS A 702 4.28 11.26 -11.67
N ILE A 703 3.69 11.03 -12.84
CA ILE A 703 3.33 12.10 -13.79
C ILE A 703 1.81 12.20 -13.87
N ILE A 704 1.28 13.40 -13.64
CA ILE A 704 -0.11 13.76 -13.90
C ILE A 704 -0.10 14.75 -15.08
N GLY A 705 -0.43 14.28 -16.27
CA GLY A 705 -0.33 15.09 -17.48
C GLY A 705 -0.71 14.33 -18.74
N ARG A 706 -0.59 15.02 -19.88
CA ARG A 706 -0.85 14.42 -21.18
C ARG A 706 0.19 13.36 -21.51
N ARG A 707 -0.24 12.27 -22.13
CA ARG A 707 0.62 11.15 -22.51
C ARG A 707 1.83 11.57 -23.36
N GLN A 708 1.71 12.66 -24.12
CA GLN A 708 2.80 13.21 -24.94
C GLN A 708 4.08 13.54 -24.16
N LEU A 709 3.98 13.85 -22.86
CA LEU A 709 5.13 14.12 -21.99
C LEU A 709 6.07 12.93 -21.88
N SER A 710 5.49 11.73 -21.84
CA SER A 710 6.22 10.48 -21.56
C SER A 710 6.14 9.44 -22.68
N ARG A 711 5.41 9.72 -23.79
CA ARG A 711 5.24 8.79 -24.91
C ARG A 711 6.59 8.42 -25.53
N GLY A 712 6.89 7.14 -25.64
CA GLY A 712 8.14 6.61 -26.19
C GLY A 712 9.34 6.62 -25.24
N LEU A 713 9.26 7.29 -24.08
CA LEU A 713 10.33 7.27 -23.09
C LEU A 713 10.35 5.95 -22.29
N SER A 714 11.54 5.42 -22.07
CA SER A 714 11.75 4.42 -21.05
C SER A 714 11.89 5.13 -19.70
N LEU A 715 10.93 4.92 -18.85
CA LEU A 715 10.93 5.42 -17.46
C LEU A 715 11.32 4.32 -16.46
N ASP A 716 11.93 3.26 -16.96
CA ASP A 716 12.50 2.16 -16.19
C ASP A 716 11.52 1.49 -15.21
N ARG A 717 10.21 1.48 -15.51
CA ARG A 717 9.14 1.01 -14.63
C ARG A 717 9.13 1.72 -13.26
N ARG A 718 9.51 3.00 -13.23
CA ARG A 718 9.65 3.78 -12.00
C ARG A 718 8.57 4.84 -11.82
N CYS A 719 7.63 4.94 -12.75
CA CYS A 719 6.74 6.07 -12.81
C CYS A 719 5.27 5.66 -12.93
N PHE A 720 4.46 6.10 -11.97
CA PHE A 720 3.01 6.11 -12.10
C PHE A 720 2.60 7.14 -13.16
N LEU A 721 1.68 6.77 -14.05
CA LEU A 721 1.31 7.59 -15.21
C LEU A 721 -0.20 7.85 -15.26
N SER A 722 -0.64 8.97 -14.72
CA SER A 722 -2.04 9.42 -14.78
C SER A 722 -2.28 10.37 -15.93
N SER A 723 -3.30 10.10 -16.74
CA SER A 723 -3.70 10.99 -17.83
C SER A 723 -4.48 12.18 -17.29
N TYR A 724 -4.07 13.39 -17.72
CA TYR A 724 -4.68 14.66 -17.38
C TYR A 724 -4.42 15.65 -18.49
N ASP A 725 -5.42 16.45 -18.87
CA ASP A 725 -5.27 17.52 -19.86
C ASP A 725 -5.49 18.88 -19.21
N PRO A 726 -4.44 19.69 -19.02
CA PRO A 726 -4.55 21.02 -18.42
C PRO A 726 -5.45 21.96 -19.21
N GLY A 727 -5.61 21.74 -20.54
CA GLY A 727 -6.50 22.55 -21.38
C GLY A 727 -7.98 22.42 -21.01
N LEU A 728 -8.38 21.33 -20.39
CA LEU A 728 -9.75 21.06 -19.94
C LEU A 728 -9.99 21.51 -18.49
N ASP A 729 -8.95 21.91 -17.77
CA ASP A 729 -9.03 22.27 -16.35
C ASP A 729 -8.42 23.64 -16.03
N PRO A 730 -8.97 24.74 -16.56
CA PRO A 730 -8.45 26.08 -16.34
C PRO A 730 -8.57 26.56 -14.89
N GLN A 731 -9.34 25.86 -14.06
CA GLN A 731 -9.52 26.19 -12.64
C GLN A 731 -8.75 25.25 -11.70
N GLY A 732 -8.19 24.16 -12.21
CA GLY A 732 -7.45 23.18 -11.42
C GLY A 732 -8.33 22.25 -10.54
N LYS A 733 -9.62 22.14 -10.81
CA LYS A 733 -10.55 21.31 -10.03
C LYS A 733 -10.32 19.82 -10.27
N ILE A 734 -10.10 19.45 -11.54
CA ILE A 734 -9.78 18.06 -11.90
C ILE A 734 -8.44 17.68 -11.28
N LEU A 735 -7.44 18.56 -11.38
CA LEU A 735 -6.13 18.34 -10.79
C LEU A 735 -6.22 18.17 -9.26
N ALA A 736 -6.98 19.02 -8.57
CA ALA A 736 -7.18 18.92 -7.13
C ALA A 736 -7.79 17.56 -6.72
N SER A 737 -8.81 17.10 -7.47
CA SER A 737 -9.42 15.79 -7.24
C SER A 737 -8.43 14.63 -7.51
N LEU A 738 -7.65 14.72 -8.58
CA LEU A 738 -6.61 13.73 -8.89
C LEU A 738 -5.53 13.69 -7.81
N LEU A 739 -5.05 14.84 -7.35
CA LEU A 739 -4.04 14.91 -6.28
C LEU A 739 -4.56 14.28 -4.98
N SER A 740 -5.80 14.59 -4.59
CA SER A 740 -6.41 14.02 -3.38
C SER A 740 -6.54 12.49 -3.43
N ALA A 741 -6.69 11.92 -4.63
CA ALA A 741 -6.74 10.46 -4.81
C ALA A 741 -5.35 9.83 -4.98
N ILE A 742 -4.47 10.46 -5.76
CA ILE A 742 -3.19 9.87 -6.18
C ILE A 742 -2.10 10.02 -5.11
N VAL A 743 -2.02 11.18 -4.43
CA VAL A 743 -0.96 11.44 -3.45
C VAL A 743 -0.98 10.44 -2.29
N PRO A 744 -2.10 10.18 -1.62
CA PRO A 744 -2.12 9.18 -0.55
C PRO A 744 -1.79 7.76 -1.04
N VAL A 745 -2.26 7.38 -2.22
CA VAL A 745 -2.04 6.03 -2.78
C VAL A 745 -0.60 5.86 -3.28
N CYS A 746 -0.17 6.68 -4.24
CA CYS A 746 1.17 6.54 -4.83
C CYS A 746 2.27 6.95 -3.86
N GLY A 747 2.05 8.01 -3.06
CA GLY A 747 2.95 8.42 -1.99
C GLY A 747 3.00 7.40 -0.86
N GLY A 748 1.86 6.84 -0.46
CA GLY A 748 1.78 5.77 0.54
C GLY A 748 2.53 4.52 0.09
N ILE A 749 2.30 4.04 -1.14
CA ILE A 749 3.04 2.92 -1.72
C ILE A 749 4.55 3.22 -1.75
N ASN A 750 4.94 4.39 -2.25
CA ASN A 750 6.35 4.77 -2.32
C ASN A 750 7.02 4.74 -0.94
N LEU A 751 6.41 5.35 0.07
CA LEU A 751 6.97 5.40 1.42
C LEU A 751 6.95 4.04 2.12
N GLU A 752 5.98 3.18 1.83
CA GLU A 752 5.95 1.82 2.36
C GLU A 752 7.16 1.00 1.84
N TYR A 753 7.47 1.13 0.54
CA TYR A 753 8.67 0.55 -0.04
C TYR A 753 9.93 1.20 0.50
N TYR A 754 9.95 2.53 0.64
CA TYR A 754 11.05 3.31 1.19
C TYR A 754 11.44 2.82 2.58
N PHE A 755 10.50 2.80 3.52
CA PHE A 755 10.80 2.42 4.90
C PHE A 755 11.07 0.92 5.05
N SER A 756 10.33 0.06 4.36
CA SER A 756 10.60 -1.39 4.38
C SER A 756 11.97 -1.74 3.77
N ARG A 757 12.48 -0.94 2.84
CA ARG A 757 13.84 -1.07 2.29
C ARG A 757 14.89 -0.50 3.24
N LEU A 758 14.56 0.59 3.92
CA LEU A 758 15.46 1.27 4.85
C LEU A 758 15.79 0.38 6.06
N ASP A 759 14.77 -0.18 6.68
CA ASP A 759 14.92 -1.14 7.78
C ASP A 759 14.04 -2.38 7.55
N PRO A 760 14.59 -3.43 6.94
CA PRO A 760 13.83 -4.65 6.66
C PRO A 760 13.35 -5.39 7.90
N THR A 761 13.88 -5.08 9.10
CA THR A 761 13.58 -5.81 10.35
C THR A 761 12.57 -5.09 11.23
N VAL A 762 12.59 -3.77 11.27
CA VAL A 762 11.69 -2.95 12.12
C VAL A 762 10.54 -2.37 11.30
N TYR A 763 10.83 -1.83 10.12
CA TYR A 763 9.82 -1.26 9.22
C TYR A 763 9.31 -2.27 8.20
N GLY A 764 10.15 -3.23 7.80
CA GLY A 764 9.80 -4.28 6.86
C GLY A 764 9.48 -5.62 7.54
N ALA A 765 9.15 -6.60 6.70
CA ALA A 765 8.78 -7.95 7.15
C ALA A 765 9.92 -8.98 7.07
N GLY A 766 11.16 -8.57 6.88
CA GLY A 766 12.29 -9.48 6.73
C GLY A 766 12.20 -10.35 5.48
N SER A 767 12.71 -11.57 5.54
CA SER A 767 12.67 -12.51 4.40
C SER A 767 11.39 -13.33 4.38
N LYS A 768 10.80 -13.55 3.19
CA LYS A 768 9.66 -14.46 3.00
C LYS A 768 9.96 -15.92 3.33
N LEU A 769 11.22 -16.34 3.31
CA LEU A 769 11.59 -17.75 3.43
C LEU A 769 11.15 -18.41 4.75
N PRO A 770 11.30 -17.78 5.94
CA PRO A 770 10.80 -18.33 7.19
C PRO A 770 9.35 -17.97 7.50
N HIS A 771 8.62 -17.33 6.60
CA HIS A 771 7.27 -16.86 6.85
C HIS A 771 6.27 -18.02 6.95
N ASN A 772 5.41 -17.94 7.97
CA ASN A 772 4.22 -18.76 8.11
C ASN A 772 2.98 -17.85 8.10
N ILE A 773 1.91 -18.33 7.46
CA ILE A 773 0.62 -17.67 7.50
C ILE A 773 -0.08 -18.00 8.81
N GLN A 774 -0.43 -16.98 9.56
CA GLN A 774 -1.15 -17.10 10.82
C GLN A 774 -2.63 -16.79 10.60
N GLY A 775 -3.45 -17.83 10.55
CA GLY A 775 -4.92 -17.71 10.55
C GLY A 775 -5.57 -16.87 9.42
N LEU A 776 -4.90 -16.64 8.28
CA LEU A 776 -5.25 -15.66 7.23
C LEU A 776 -5.23 -14.19 7.70
N ILE A 777 -4.73 -13.93 8.89
CA ILE A 777 -4.66 -12.59 9.48
C ILE A 777 -3.37 -11.90 9.09
N GLY A 778 -2.24 -12.59 9.26
CA GLY A 778 -0.94 -12.01 9.01
C GLY A 778 0.14 -13.07 8.80
N VAL A 779 1.37 -12.63 8.81
CA VAL A 779 2.57 -13.45 8.61
C VAL A 779 3.44 -13.35 9.85
N ILE A 780 3.99 -14.51 10.27
CA ILE A 780 4.93 -14.60 11.39
C ILE A 780 6.18 -15.37 10.95
N ASN A 781 7.28 -15.19 11.68
CA ASN A 781 8.44 -16.05 11.56
C ASN A 781 8.32 -17.25 12.51
N GLY A 782 8.47 -18.44 11.97
CA GLY A 782 8.31 -19.66 12.77
C GLY A 782 6.85 -19.91 13.18
N THR A 783 6.61 -20.29 14.45
CA THR A 783 5.28 -20.66 14.95
C THR A 783 4.76 -19.80 16.09
N GLU A 784 5.57 -18.91 16.64
CA GLU A 784 5.29 -18.18 17.88
C GLU A 784 5.83 -16.73 17.82
N GLY A 785 6.03 -16.17 16.61
CA GLY A 785 6.53 -14.82 16.41
C GLY A 785 5.47 -13.75 16.52
N ASP A 786 5.93 -12.50 16.62
CA ASP A 786 5.07 -11.34 16.39
C ASP A 786 4.58 -11.32 14.93
N LEU A 787 3.45 -10.68 14.65
CA LEU A 787 3.03 -10.41 13.28
C LEU A 787 4.02 -9.45 12.62
N LEU A 788 4.42 -9.79 11.42
CA LEU A 788 5.35 -8.97 10.66
C LEU A 788 4.59 -7.81 10.00
N THR A 789 5.16 -6.62 10.11
CA THR A 789 4.66 -5.39 9.51
C THR A 789 5.44 -5.06 8.25
N GLY A 790 4.92 -4.18 7.39
CA GLY A 790 5.61 -3.72 6.20
C GLY A 790 5.84 -4.81 5.14
N LEU A 791 6.77 -4.55 4.24
CA LEU A 791 7.03 -5.40 3.08
C LEU A 791 8.27 -6.28 3.27
N PRO A 792 8.26 -7.51 2.74
CA PRO A 792 9.43 -8.40 2.84
C PRO A 792 10.54 -8.00 1.86
N THR A 793 11.75 -8.44 2.16
CA THR A 793 12.97 -8.18 1.38
C THR A 793 12.80 -8.54 -0.10
N GLN A 794 12.12 -9.66 -0.43
CA GLN A 794 11.89 -10.06 -1.82
C GLN A 794 10.95 -9.10 -2.60
N MET A 795 10.30 -8.18 -1.93
CA MET A 795 9.56 -7.09 -2.58
C MET A 795 10.38 -5.81 -2.68
N THR A 796 11.32 -5.57 -1.76
CA THR A 796 11.96 -4.25 -1.59
C THR A 796 13.45 -4.20 -1.94
N GLU A 797 14.12 -5.34 -2.15
CA GLU A 797 15.59 -5.38 -2.31
C GLU A 797 16.13 -4.62 -3.53
N VAL A 798 15.29 -4.42 -4.58
CA VAL A 798 15.66 -3.62 -5.76
C VAL A 798 15.11 -2.19 -5.71
N HIS A 799 14.54 -1.79 -4.56
CA HIS A 799 14.02 -0.45 -4.35
C HIS A 799 15.13 0.53 -3.98
N ASP A 800 15.20 1.63 -4.71
CA ASP A 800 15.99 2.77 -4.29
C ASP A 800 15.12 3.65 -3.39
N PRO A 801 15.48 3.90 -2.12
CA PRO A 801 14.65 4.69 -1.22
C PRO A 801 14.70 6.17 -1.61
N LEU A 802 13.84 6.52 -2.55
CA LEU A 802 13.63 7.88 -3.05
C LEU A 802 12.22 8.31 -2.71
N ARG A 803 12.06 9.52 -2.16
CA ARG A 803 10.72 10.09 -1.97
C ARG A 803 10.07 10.34 -3.32
N LEU A 804 8.77 10.08 -3.42
CA LEU A 804 8.02 10.20 -4.66
C LEU A 804 8.20 11.57 -5.30
N LEU A 805 8.67 11.60 -6.55
CA LEU A 805 8.77 12.79 -7.38
C LEU A 805 7.46 12.95 -8.16
N LEU A 806 6.59 13.84 -7.71
CA LEU A 806 5.31 14.09 -8.35
C LEU A 806 5.41 15.28 -9.30
N LEU A 807 5.28 15.04 -10.59
CA LEU A 807 5.28 16.06 -11.65
C LEU A 807 3.87 16.26 -12.21
N VAL A 808 3.34 17.47 -12.13
CA VAL A 808 2.06 17.84 -12.76
C VAL A 808 2.28 18.72 -13.97
N GLU A 809 1.54 18.50 -15.04
CA GLU A 809 1.50 19.38 -16.21
C GLU A 809 0.44 20.44 -16.01
N GLN A 810 0.84 21.64 -15.55
CA GLN A 810 -0.08 22.77 -15.36
C GLN A 810 0.73 24.09 -15.18
N SER A 811 0.05 25.23 -15.16
CA SER A 811 0.66 26.49 -14.72
C SER A 811 0.95 26.47 -13.22
N PRO A 812 2.00 27.17 -12.75
CA PRO A 812 2.39 27.14 -11.33
C PRO A 812 1.28 27.67 -10.41
N GLU A 813 0.48 28.67 -10.85
CA GLU A 813 -0.60 29.22 -10.04
C GLU A 813 -1.74 28.21 -9.83
N ILE A 814 -2.07 27.45 -10.87
CA ILE A 814 -3.13 26.44 -10.79
C ILE A 814 -2.63 25.24 -10.00
N ALA A 815 -1.39 24.81 -10.23
CA ALA A 815 -0.76 23.73 -9.49
C ALA A 815 -0.71 24.00 -7.98
N LEU A 816 -0.37 25.24 -7.60
CA LEU A 816 -0.36 25.68 -6.19
C LEU A 816 -1.77 25.64 -5.59
N ARG A 817 -2.77 26.21 -6.30
CA ARG A 817 -4.17 26.17 -5.83
C ARG A 817 -4.70 24.75 -5.65
N ALA A 818 -4.32 23.85 -6.54
CA ALA A 818 -4.73 22.44 -6.45
C ALA A 818 -4.20 21.77 -5.18
N VAL A 819 -2.96 22.02 -4.77
CA VAL A 819 -2.41 21.53 -3.50
C VAL A 819 -3.12 22.18 -2.32
N GLN A 820 -3.34 23.50 -2.36
CA GLN A 820 -3.99 24.25 -1.28
C GLN A 820 -5.47 23.92 -1.10
N SER A 821 -6.08 23.16 -2.00
CA SER A 821 -7.48 22.75 -1.91
C SER A 821 -7.78 21.76 -0.78
N GLY A 822 -6.76 21.05 -0.25
CA GLY A 822 -6.92 20.08 0.82
C GLY A 822 -5.80 20.16 1.87
N PRO A 823 -6.13 20.20 3.18
CA PRO A 823 -5.12 20.31 4.24
C PRO A 823 -4.17 19.10 4.27
N GLU A 824 -4.65 17.92 3.90
CA GLU A 824 -3.80 16.72 3.83
C GLU A 824 -2.76 16.83 2.72
N LEU A 825 -3.14 17.35 1.54
CA LEU A 825 -2.21 17.59 0.43
C LEU A 825 -1.13 18.59 0.81
N VAL A 826 -1.53 19.68 1.47
CA VAL A 826 -0.57 20.66 2.00
C VAL A 826 0.41 20.00 2.96
N CYS A 827 -0.08 19.15 3.87
CA CYS A 827 0.75 18.44 4.83
C CYS A 827 1.79 17.55 4.13
N TRP A 828 1.38 16.77 3.11
CA TRP A 828 2.29 15.90 2.35
C TRP A 828 3.40 16.68 1.65
N VAL A 829 3.06 17.84 1.08
CA VAL A 829 3.98 18.64 0.26
C VAL A 829 4.86 19.55 1.13
N GLU A 830 4.27 20.28 2.07
CA GLU A 830 4.98 21.22 2.96
C GLU A 830 5.98 20.52 3.86
N ASN A 831 5.59 19.37 4.43
CA ASN A 831 6.47 18.59 5.28
C ASN A 831 7.48 17.75 4.49
N GLY A 832 7.47 17.83 3.16
CA GLY A 832 8.45 17.18 2.30
C GLY A 832 8.35 15.64 2.26
N TRP A 833 7.16 15.08 2.49
CA TRP A 833 6.92 13.64 2.34
C TRP A 833 6.96 13.20 0.88
N ILE A 834 6.63 14.11 -0.04
CA ILE A 834 6.80 13.97 -1.48
C ILE A 834 7.49 15.21 -2.06
N GLN A 835 8.12 15.07 -3.22
CA GLN A 835 8.67 16.19 -3.99
C GLN A 835 7.63 16.62 -5.02
N TYR A 836 7.08 17.84 -4.91
CA TYR A 836 6.03 18.32 -5.80
C TYR A 836 6.58 19.31 -6.82
N LEU A 837 6.46 18.95 -8.09
CA LEU A 837 6.92 19.73 -9.23
C LEU A 837 5.75 20.03 -10.16
N CYS A 838 5.87 21.16 -10.84
CA CYS A 838 4.96 21.59 -11.89
C CYS A 838 5.75 21.90 -13.17
N TRP A 839 5.24 21.46 -14.30
CA TRP A 839 5.76 21.81 -15.60
C TRP A 839 4.74 22.62 -16.40
N ASP A 840 4.98 23.92 -16.55
CA ASP A 840 4.33 24.71 -17.58
C ASP A 840 4.91 24.34 -18.95
N TYR A 841 4.29 23.37 -19.57
CA TYR A 841 4.76 22.81 -20.85
C TYR A 841 4.70 23.83 -21.98
N GLY A 842 3.76 24.78 -21.93
CA GLY A 842 3.63 25.85 -22.89
C GLY A 842 4.81 26.83 -22.84
N ALA A 843 5.15 27.31 -21.64
CA ALA A 843 6.26 28.21 -21.39
C ALA A 843 7.63 27.53 -21.31
N ASP A 844 7.69 26.19 -21.28
CA ASP A 844 8.88 25.38 -21.03
C ASP A 844 9.61 25.71 -19.72
N ARG A 845 8.85 25.91 -18.68
CA ARG A 845 9.35 26.23 -17.36
C ARG A 845 8.90 25.21 -16.34
N MET A 846 9.83 24.75 -15.52
CA MET A 846 9.55 23.87 -14.41
C MET A 846 9.64 24.62 -13.09
N TYR A 847 8.78 24.23 -12.16
CA TYR A 847 8.69 24.85 -10.84
C TYR A 847 8.64 23.78 -9.77
N GLU A 848 9.18 24.10 -8.62
CA GLU A 848 9.15 23.27 -7.42
C GLU A 848 8.38 23.98 -6.30
N TYR A 849 7.60 23.21 -5.55
CA TYR A 849 6.96 23.75 -4.36
C TYR A 849 7.99 23.93 -3.24
N GLN A 850 8.05 25.13 -2.70
CA GLN A 850 8.90 25.49 -1.57
C GLN A 850 8.17 26.49 -0.67
N HIS A 851 7.93 26.10 0.58
CA HIS A 851 7.36 26.99 1.61
C HIS A 851 6.15 27.82 1.14
N GLY A 852 5.12 27.13 0.69
CA GLY A 852 3.86 27.77 0.26
C GLY A 852 3.89 28.44 -1.10
N THR A 853 4.98 28.32 -1.87
CA THR A 853 5.12 28.95 -3.20
C THR A 853 5.70 28.00 -4.24
N MET A 854 5.44 28.30 -5.52
CA MET A 854 6.07 27.61 -6.65
C MET A 854 7.28 28.43 -7.13
N ARG A 855 8.48 27.91 -6.93
CA ARG A 855 9.74 28.54 -7.38
C ARG A 855 10.22 27.91 -8.67
N GLN A 856 10.66 28.74 -9.60
CA GLN A 856 11.21 28.27 -10.86
C GLN A 856 12.51 27.49 -10.61
N LEU A 857 12.59 26.29 -11.21
CA LEU A 857 13.81 25.48 -11.20
C LEU A 857 14.77 26.01 -12.26
N GLU A 858 15.93 26.48 -11.80
CA GLU A 858 17.09 26.67 -12.67
C GLU A 858 17.79 25.30 -12.85
N LEU A 859 17.38 24.57 -13.87
CA LEU A 859 18.11 23.37 -14.24
C LEU A 859 19.41 23.84 -14.91
N GLY A 860 20.50 23.75 -14.19
CA GLY A 860 21.79 24.27 -14.57
C GLY A 860 22.20 23.94 -15.99
N GLN A 861 22.48 24.96 -16.77
CA GLN A 861 23.49 24.88 -17.84
C GLN A 861 24.77 24.44 -17.13
N GLY A 862 25.30 23.26 -17.49
CA GLY A 862 26.46 22.69 -16.82
C GLY A 862 27.47 23.77 -16.48
N MET A 863 27.98 23.77 -15.25
CA MET A 863 29.13 24.60 -14.88
C MET A 863 30.19 24.31 -15.92
N GLY A 864 30.36 25.28 -16.83
CA GLY A 864 31.38 25.22 -17.84
C GLY A 864 32.70 24.90 -17.18
N SER A 865 33.41 23.93 -17.76
CA SER A 865 34.77 23.60 -17.43
C SER A 865 35.64 24.85 -17.34
N GLU A 866 35.72 25.50 -16.20
CA GLU A 866 36.77 26.42 -15.85
C GLU A 866 37.75 25.66 -14.97
N GLY A 867 38.95 25.54 -15.50
CA GLY A 867 40.19 24.95 -15.25
C GLY A 867 40.66 24.41 -13.90
#